data_ac3efb05acebd5c4d9fe3fd44eff4d2e
#
_entry.id   ac3efb05acebd5c4d9fe3fd44eff4d2e
#
_cell.length_a   1.000
_cell.length_b   1.000
_cell.length_c   1.000
_cell.angle_alpha   90.00
_cell.angle_beta   90.00
_cell.angle_gamma   90.00
#
_symmetry.space_group_name_H-M   'P 1'
#
loop_
_entity.id
_entity.type
_entity.pdbx_description
1 polymer ?
#
loop_
_entity_poly.entity_id
_entity_poly.type
_entity_poly.pdbx_seq_one_letter_code
_entity_poly.pdbx_strand_id
1 'polypeptide(L)'
;LPLFARLSQAEQDRVFDSGGAPRIVLATNVAETSLTVPGIRFVIDGGTARIKRYSWRSKVEQLQVEPISQAAANQRAGRCGRVADGICIRLYDEADFAGRPRFTDPEILRSSLAGVILRMASLGLGVVEDFPFLEAPPKKAIADGYALLNELGAVDERNELTDMGRALARLPLDPRVGRMILEAKERQSLAEVLVIAAALSGQDARDRPLEQAQAADAKHKVFDDEKSEFMGYLKLWRWIEEGRGRSGQEPAVPAHGRTRAAGSACEPGRGGGSPQVHKLSNRQQEQRLRDHFVSPRRVREWRDIHSQLLTVVTEHGWRINASPATYEQMHLALLAGLLGNIGCKVEDEECYLGARGIRFWRHPGAHLSKKPGRWLIAAELVETTRLFGRGLAAIEPQWIERIGGHLIKTQLSDPHWEKKAGEVMALERGTLYGVVVYQQRRVAYARIDPAAAREIFIREALVAGDWDTRLPFLAHNAKLMREVQDLEHKARRQDVLVDDELIFAFYDQQLPADVVGAASFERWYRDEIKRQPNLLKLTRDELMRHEAAGITTQAFPKVIRLGGIDCVAQYLHEPGDPLDGVTVTVPIYALNQVSDERCEWLVPGMLEAKIAALLKSLPGKPRARLVPLPESAKELAASMPFGQGSLVDALLAAVRERTQLPVQRADFKLDALPPHLFINLRVVDEHGRQLGIGRHVAALKAELGGQARSAFQALAALKTPVDAFFEKVTVNDKDPA
;
A
#
# COMPACT_ATOMS: atom_id res chain seq x y z
N LEU A 1 36.63 5.14 34.61
CA LEU A 1 35.52 4.24 34.81
C LEU A 1 34.35 4.68 33.90
N PRO A 2 33.77 3.80 33.07
CA PRO A 2 32.57 4.11 32.32
C PRO A 2 31.34 4.04 33.21
N LEU A 3 30.33 4.89 32.93
CA LEU A 3 29.03 4.88 33.62
C LEU A 3 27.90 5.19 32.65
N PHE A 4 27.18 4.18 32.23
CA PHE A 4 26.00 4.29 31.36
C PHE A 4 24.97 3.16 31.63
N ALA A 5 23.72 3.36 31.27
CA ALA A 5 22.60 2.51 31.69
C ALA A 5 22.70 1.02 31.30
N ARG A 6 23.44 0.69 30.22
CA ARG A 6 23.56 -0.71 29.73
C ARG A 6 24.72 -1.50 30.37
N LEU A 7 25.50 -0.90 31.26
CA LEU A 7 26.53 -1.62 32.00
C LEU A 7 25.87 -2.64 32.94
N SER A 8 26.59 -3.71 33.22
CA SER A 8 26.21 -4.66 34.29
C SER A 8 26.21 -3.95 35.63
N GLN A 9 25.45 -4.46 36.61
CA GLN A 9 25.39 -3.89 37.95
C GLN A 9 26.81 -3.81 38.58
N ALA A 10 27.59 -4.88 38.42
CA ALA A 10 28.95 -4.92 38.95
C ALA A 10 29.89 -3.83 38.35
N GLU A 11 29.76 -3.52 37.08
CA GLU A 11 30.51 -2.45 36.43
C GLU A 11 30.02 -1.07 36.89
N GLN A 12 28.72 -0.89 37.09
CA GLN A 12 28.16 0.34 37.64
C GLN A 12 28.60 0.57 39.08
N ASP A 13 28.65 -0.49 39.92
CA ASP A 13 29.03 -0.41 41.30
C ASP A 13 30.50 0.00 41.48
N ARG A 14 31.38 -0.29 40.55
CA ARG A 14 32.79 0.12 40.59
C ARG A 14 33.00 1.64 40.73
N VAL A 15 32.02 2.46 40.29
CA VAL A 15 32.16 3.94 40.46
C VAL A 15 31.92 4.39 41.91
N PHE A 16 31.36 3.52 42.79
CA PHE A 16 31.13 3.80 44.20
C PHE A 16 32.25 3.28 45.08
N ASP A 17 33.15 2.43 44.55
CA ASP A 17 34.24 1.87 45.34
C ASP A 17 35.22 2.97 45.79
N SER A 18 35.47 3.10 47.07
CA SER A 18 36.38 4.09 47.67
C SER A 18 37.84 3.61 47.60
N GLY A 19 38.42 3.56 46.41
CA GLY A 19 39.86 3.31 46.23
C GLY A 19 40.68 4.59 46.39
N GLY A 20 41.88 4.50 46.95
CA GLY A 20 42.76 5.65 47.23
C GLY A 20 43.40 6.35 46.00
N ALA A 21 43.10 5.93 44.76
CA ALA A 21 43.63 6.50 43.54
C ALA A 21 42.69 7.53 42.92
N PRO A 22 43.17 8.56 42.22
CA PRO A 22 42.34 9.48 41.44
C PRO A 22 41.45 8.75 40.44
N ARG A 23 40.18 9.13 40.39
CA ARG A 23 39.19 8.48 39.51
C ARG A 23 38.66 9.46 38.47
N ILE A 24 38.60 9.01 37.20
CA ILE A 24 37.90 9.69 36.13
C ILE A 24 36.70 8.83 35.77
N VAL A 25 35.49 9.40 35.88
CA VAL A 25 34.23 8.75 35.50
C VAL A 25 33.71 9.35 34.20
N LEU A 26 33.65 8.53 33.14
CA LEU A 26 33.07 8.90 31.86
C LEU A 26 31.59 8.49 31.87
N ALA A 27 30.73 9.47 32.07
CA ALA A 27 29.31 9.22 32.27
C ALA A 27 28.45 9.78 31.12
N THR A 28 27.33 9.10 30.87
CA THR A 28 26.23 9.67 30.12
C THR A 28 25.29 10.46 31.06
N ASN A 29 24.14 10.93 30.55
CA ASN A 29 23.13 11.60 31.36
C ASN A 29 22.57 10.76 32.54
N VAL A 30 22.89 9.48 32.65
CA VAL A 30 22.55 8.64 33.80
C VAL A 30 23.12 9.21 35.12
N ALA A 31 24.27 9.87 35.05
CA ALA A 31 24.88 10.51 36.20
C ALA A 31 24.26 11.88 36.55
N GLU A 32 23.41 12.43 35.71
CA GLU A 32 22.79 13.74 35.89
C GLU A 32 21.76 13.77 37.02
N THR A 33 20.92 12.74 37.12
CA THR A 33 19.78 12.73 38.07
C THR A 33 19.82 11.55 39.05
N SER A 34 20.24 10.37 38.61
CA SER A 34 19.92 9.10 39.31
C SER A 34 20.96 8.64 40.34
N LEU A 35 22.20 9.12 40.27
CA LEU A 35 23.28 8.58 41.07
C LEU A 35 24.13 9.70 41.73
N THR A 36 24.46 9.49 42.99
CA THR A 36 25.45 10.33 43.70
C THR A 36 26.77 9.54 43.83
N VAL A 37 27.75 9.86 43.00
CA VAL A 37 29.09 9.25 43.11
C VAL A 37 29.88 9.96 44.19
N PRO A 38 30.33 9.27 45.26
CA PRO A 38 31.09 9.89 46.32
C PRO A 38 32.44 10.42 45.84
N GLY A 39 32.87 11.54 46.42
CA GLY A 39 34.22 12.10 46.23
C GLY A 39 34.42 12.83 44.88
N ILE A 40 33.38 13.05 44.09
CA ILE A 40 33.47 13.85 42.86
C ILE A 40 33.65 15.34 43.25
N ARG A 41 34.75 15.92 42.86
CA ARG A 41 35.11 17.34 43.10
C ARG A 41 35.07 18.16 41.82
N PHE A 42 35.18 17.50 40.68
CA PHE A 42 35.25 18.15 39.38
C PHE A 42 34.23 17.54 38.45
N VAL A 43 33.53 18.38 37.68
CA VAL A 43 32.66 18.00 36.58
C VAL A 43 33.14 18.68 35.32
N ILE A 44 33.38 17.92 34.27
CA ILE A 44 33.65 18.43 32.92
C ILE A 44 32.38 18.16 32.11
N ASP A 45 31.67 19.22 31.71
CA ASP A 45 30.41 19.12 30.99
C ASP A 45 30.60 19.48 29.52
N GLY A 46 30.45 18.51 28.63
CA GLY A 46 30.51 18.70 27.18
C GLY A 46 29.24 19.34 26.59
N GLY A 47 28.22 19.63 27.41
CA GLY A 47 27.03 20.38 26.99
C GLY A 47 26.06 19.62 26.10
N THR A 48 26.28 18.32 25.87
CA THR A 48 25.40 17.51 25.01
C THR A 48 24.88 16.27 25.74
N ALA A 49 23.76 15.77 25.30
CA ALA A 49 23.21 14.49 25.74
C ALA A 49 22.60 13.72 24.56
N ARG A 50 22.52 12.40 24.70
CA ARG A 50 21.67 11.57 23.82
C ARG A 50 20.25 11.59 24.37
N ILE A 51 19.36 12.22 23.61
CA ILE A 51 17.94 12.34 23.96
C ILE A 51 17.13 11.45 23.02
N LYS A 52 16.21 10.70 23.61
CA LYS A 52 15.28 9.88 22.85
C LYS A 52 14.20 10.78 22.26
N ARG A 53 14.10 10.82 20.95
CA ARG A 53 13.07 11.54 20.20
C ARG A 53 12.36 10.59 19.26
N TYR A 54 11.08 10.75 19.17
CA TYR A 54 10.26 10.03 18.19
C TYR A 54 10.23 10.81 16.87
N SER A 55 10.64 10.16 15.79
CA SER A 55 10.58 10.73 14.44
C SER A 55 9.24 10.42 13.80
N TRP A 56 8.41 11.42 13.62
CA TRP A 56 7.10 11.27 12.96
C TRP A 56 7.21 10.88 11.48
N ARG A 57 8.32 11.21 10.84
CA ARG A 57 8.59 10.89 9.44
C ARG A 57 8.88 9.41 9.25
N SER A 58 9.78 8.88 10.05
CA SER A 58 10.22 7.48 9.97
C SER A 58 9.44 6.55 10.89
N LYS A 59 8.63 7.08 11.82
CA LYS A 59 7.89 6.32 12.85
C LYS A 59 8.82 5.51 13.78
N VAL A 60 10.01 6.01 13.98
CA VAL A 60 11.10 5.35 14.71
C VAL A 60 11.59 6.24 15.85
N GLU A 61 11.91 5.62 16.97
CA GLU A 61 12.62 6.29 18.04
C GLU A 61 14.10 6.45 17.70
N GLN A 62 14.58 7.67 17.79
CA GLN A 62 15.96 8.05 17.50
C GLN A 62 16.65 8.55 18.75
N LEU A 63 17.89 8.15 18.95
CA LEU A 63 18.77 8.72 19.96
C LEU A 63 19.60 9.82 19.31
N GLN A 64 19.15 11.05 19.42
CA GLN A 64 19.84 12.21 18.87
C GLN A 64 20.78 12.80 19.91
N VAL A 65 21.96 13.26 19.45
CA VAL A 65 22.89 14.03 20.28
C VAL A 65 22.52 15.50 20.16
N GLU A 66 22.04 16.07 21.27
CA GLU A 66 21.51 17.43 21.31
C GLU A 66 22.20 18.24 22.44
N PRO A 67 22.26 19.58 22.31
CA PRO A 67 22.58 20.46 23.43
C PRO A 67 21.59 20.25 24.59
N ILE A 68 22.12 20.19 25.82
CA ILE A 68 21.27 20.08 27.02
C ILE A 68 20.66 21.42 27.40
N SER A 69 19.56 21.39 28.15
CA SER A 69 18.95 22.59 28.70
C SER A 69 19.83 23.24 29.82
N GLN A 70 19.55 24.49 30.15
CA GLN A 70 20.21 25.17 31.27
C GLN A 70 19.98 24.42 32.59
N ALA A 71 18.78 23.89 32.84
CA ALA A 71 18.48 23.13 34.03
C ALA A 71 19.29 21.82 34.10
N ALA A 72 19.45 21.10 33.01
CA ALA A 72 20.27 19.89 32.94
C ALA A 72 21.77 20.22 33.18
N ALA A 73 22.27 21.30 32.59
CA ALA A 73 23.64 21.77 32.81
C ALA A 73 23.88 22.13 34.30
N ASN A 74 22.91 22.80 34.94
CA ASN A 74 22.99 23.12 36.37
C ASN A 74 22.90 21.87 37.25
N GLN A 75 22.09 20.87 36.88
CA GLN A 75 22.06 19.57 37.57
C GLN A 75 23.40 18.85 37.48
N ARG A 76 24.07 18.86 36.30
CA ARG A 76 25.43 18.31 36.15
C ARG A 76 26.43 19.03 37.02
N ALA A 77 26.41 20.36 37.02
CA ALA A 77 27.26 21.16 37.89
C ALA A 77 27.04 20.82 39.38
N GLY A 78 25.80 20.63 39.81
CA GLY A 78 25.47 20.24 41.17
C GLY A 78 26.04 18.88 41.63
N ARG A 79 26.57 18.04 40.72
CA ARG A 79 27.17 16.74 41.09
C ARG A 79 28.49 16.87 41.85
N CYS A 80 29.31 17.85 41.54
CA CYS A 80 30.55 18.07 42.29
C CYS A 80 30.37 18.81 43.62
N GLY A 81 29.21 19.45 43.83
CA GLY A 81 28.88 20.22 45.04
C GLY A 81 28.09 19.48 46.11
N ARG A 82 27.89 18.14 46.04
CA ARG A 82 27.00 17.41 46.95
C ARG A 82 27.64 17.11 48.32
N VAL A 83 28.92 16.88 48.40
CA VAL A 83 29.62 16.46 49.63
C VAL A 83 30.57 17.54 50.09
N ALA A 84 31.14 18.32 49.20
CA ALA A 84 32.04 19.42 49.49
C ALA A 84 32.06 20.34 48.28
N ASP A 85 32.67 21.53 48.43
CA ASP A 85 32.83 22.48 47.33
C ASP A 85 33.53 21.84 46.12
N GLY A 86 32.97 22.05 44.96
CA GLY A 86 33.46 21.47 43.69
C GLY A 86 33.48 22.48 42.55
N ILE A 87 34.18 22.14 41.48
CA ILE A 87 34.31 22.96 40.29
C ILE A 87 33.69 22.27 39.09
N CYS A 88 32.84 22.98 38.37
CA CYS A 88 32.29 22.53 37.08
C CYS A 88 32.91 23.34 35.94
N ILE A 89 33.52 22.64 35.00
CA ILE A 89 34.11 23.22 33.77
C ILE A 89 33.16 22.88 32.61
N ARG A 90 32.56 23.89 32.00
CA ARG A 90 31.74 23.77 30.82
C ARG A 90 32.60 23.95 29.57
N LEU A 91 32.53 23.01 28.64
CA LEU A 91 33.28 23.05 27.37
C LEU A 91 32.48 23.74 26.24
N TYR A 92 31.71 24.76 26.60
CA TYR A 92 30.92 25.58 25.70
C TYR A 92 30.79 26.99 26.25
N ASP A 93 30.54 27.96 25.37
CA ASP A 93 30.55 29.36 25.70
C ASP A 93 29.38 29.76 26.62
N GLU A 94 29.58 30.83 27.39
CA GLU A 94 28.57 31.41 28.24
C GLU A 94 27.35 31.93 27.42
N ALA A 95 27.62 32.48 26.24
CA ALA A 95 26.60 32.91 25.31
C ALA A 95 25.74 31.73 24.77
N ASP A 96 26.42 30.61 24.47
CA ASP A 96 25.70 29.37 24.09
C ASP A 96 24.83 28.87 25.26
N PHE A 97 25.37 28.86 26.48
CA PHE A 97 24.59 28.47 27.68
C PHE A 97 23.35 29.36 27.87
N ALA A 98 23.54 30.69 27.75
CA ALA A 98 22.45 31.65 27.92
C ALA A 98 21.35 31.52 26.83
N GLY A 99 21.76 31.12 25.61
CA GLY A 99 20.84 30.88 24.47
C GLY A 99 20.09 29.55 24.52
N ARG A 100 20.48 28.64 25.43
CA ARG A 100 19.83 27.31 25.52
C ARG A 100 18.46 27.39 26.16
N PRO A 101 17.54 26.44 25.82
CA PRO A 101 16.27 26.32 26.49
C PRO A 101 16.44 26.20 28.00
N ARG A 102 15.57 26.83 28.77
CA ARG A 102 15.61 26.78 30.24
C ARG A 102 15.41 25.39 30.79
N PHE A 103 14.48 24.64 30.20
CA PHE A 103 14.14 23.26 30.56
C PHE A 103 14.15 22.35 29.32
N THR A 104 14.32 21.05 29.57
CA THR A 104 14.17 20.03 28.52
C THR A 104 12.70 19.91 28.12
N ASP A 105 12.42 19.71 26.83
CA ASP A 105 11.07 19.52 26.31
C ASP A 105 10.31 18.43 27.12
N PRO A 106 9.05 18.66 27.46
CA PRO A 106 8.22 17.64 28.12
C PRO A 106 8.04 16.41 27.21
N GLU A 107 7.74 15.27 27.83
CA GLU A 107 7.62 13.99 27.11
C GLU A 107 6.56 14.02 26.02
N ILE A 108 5.47 14.74 26.24
CA ILE A 108 4.37 14.88 25.25
C ILE A 108 4.83 15.48 23.90
N LEU A 109 5.91 16.26 23.88
CA LEU A 109 6.45 16.86 22.67
C LEU A 109 7.47 15.96 21.94
N ARG A 110 7.94 14.88 22.56
CA ARG A 110 9.03 14.05 22.05
C ARG A 110 8.71 12.55 21.94
N SER A 111 7.54 12.11 22.41
CA SER A 111 7.07 10.71 22.37
C SER A 111 5.90 10.53 21.42
N SER A 112 5.55 9.27 21.10
CA SER A 112 4.33 8.96 20.36
C SER A 112 3.10 9.29 21.20
N LEU A 113 2.10 9.91 20.60
CA LEU A 113 0.87 10.31 21.27
C LEU A 113 -0.24 9.26 21.23
N ALA A 114 -0.03 8.11 20.60
CA ALA A 114 -1.07 7.10 20.44
C ALA A 114 -1.70 6.66 21.78
N GLY A 115 -0.87 6.41 22.81
CA GLY A 115 -1.36 6.05 24.13
C GLY A 115 -2.17 7.17 24.82
N VAL A 116 -1.74 8.42 24.65
CA VAL A 116 -2.44 9.60 25.19
C VAL A 116 -3.80 9.76 24.51
N ILE A 117 -3.83 9.74 23.17
CA ILE A 117 -5.05 9.85 22.37
C ILE A 117 -6.05 8.75 22.75
N LEU A 118 -5.58 7.50 22.81
CA LEU A 118 -6.40 6.36 23.17
C LEU A 118 -7.03 6.53 24.56
N ARG A 119 -6.23 6.99 25.52
CA ARG A 119 -6.70 7.24 26.89
C ARG A 119 -7.71 8.37 26.97
N MET A 120 -7.44 9.50 26.30
CA MET A 120 -8.35 10.65 26.27
C MET A 120 -9.69 10.27 25.63
N ALA A 121 -9.65 9.58 24.47
CA ALA A 121 -10.85 9.12 23.79
C ALA A 121 -11.68 8.15 24.66
N SER A 122 -11.02 7.25 25.40
CA SER A 122 -11.70 6.30 26.30
C SER A 122 -12.34 6.95 27.52
N LEU A 123 -11.80 8.08 27.97
CA LEU A 123 -12.31 8.86 29.10
C LEU A 123 -13.32 9.94 28.68
N GLY A 124 -13.59 10.09 27.37
CA GLY A 124 -14.49 11.12 26.86
C GLY A 124 -14.00 12.55 27.11
N LEU A 125 -12.67 12.77 27.11
CA LEU A 125 -12.07 14.09 27.37
C LEU A 125 -12.10 15.04 26.15
N GLY A 126 -12.84 14.68 25.10
CA GLY A 126 -12.91 15.46 23.87
C GLY A 126 -11.76 15.21 22.91
N VAL A 127 -11.62 16.09 21.92
CA VAL A 127 -10.62 16.00 20.87
C VAL A 127 -9.28 16.51 21.41
N VAL A 128 -8.20 15.82 21.08
CA VAL A 128 -6.86 16.14 21.59
C VAL A 128 -6.40 17.55 21.16
N GLU A 129 -6.79 17.99 19.99
CA GLU A 129 -6.49 19.31 19.46
C GLU A 129 -7.06 20.45 20.30
N ASP A 130 -8.20 20.24 20.94
CA ASP A 130 -8.93 21.25 21.69
C ASP A 130 -8.65 21.15 23.20
N PHE A 131 -7.88 20.15 23.64
CA PHE A 131 -7.57 19.96 25.04
C PHE A 131 -6.55 21.04 25.53
N PRO A 132 -6.78 21.69 26.68
CA PRO A 132 -5.93 22.77 27.18
C PRO A 132 -4.62 22.25 27.81
N PHE A 133 -3.74 21.73 26.96
CA PHE A 133 -2.39 21.36 27.42
C PHE A 133 -1.60 22.59 27.82
N LEU A 134 -0.71 22.46 28.80
CA LEU A 134 0.25 23.51 29.16
C LEU A 134 1.16 23.84 27.98
N GLU A 135 1.63 22.80 27.26
CA GLU A 135 2.34 22.90 26.00
C GLU A 135 1.66 21.96 25.02
N ALA A 136 0.97 22.55 24.02
CA ALA A 136 0.19 21.76 23.07
C ALA A 136 1.10 20.94 22.13
N PRO A 137 0.82 19.63 21.91
CA PRO A 137 1.56 18.84 20.97
C PRO A 137 1.36 19.32 19.54
N PRO A 138 2.38 19.17 18.67
CA PRO A 138 2.26 19.55 17.26
C PRO A 138 1.17 18.75 16.55
N LYS A 139 0.40 19.37 15.66
CA LYS A 139 -0.64 18.68 14.85
C LYS A 139 -0.11 17.43 14.14
N LYS A 140 1.15 17.45 13.70
CA LYS A 140 1.79 16.28 13.09
C LYS A 140 1.94 15.10 14.05
N ALA A 141 2.24 15.35 15.33
CA ALA A 141 2.35 14.31 16.33
C ALA A 141 0.98 13.70 16.68
N ILE A 142 -0.07 14.52 16.70
CA ILE A 142 -1.44 14.06 16.89
C ILE A 142 -1.89 13.18 15.71
N ALA A 143 -1.70 13.66 14.47
CA ALA A 143 -2.02 12.88 13.28
C ALA A 143 -1.24 11.56 13.22
N ASP A 144 0.01 11.56 13.69
CA ASP A 144 0.82 10.35 13.81
C ASP A 144 0.27 9.36 14.84
N GLY A 145 -0.17 9.86 15.97
CA GLY A 145 -0.81 9.05 17.00
C GLY A 145 -2.08 8.39 16.50
N TYR A 146 -2.96 9.11 15.81
CA TYR A 146 -4.14 8.55 15.15
C TYR A 146 -3.77 7.53 14.07
N ALA A 147 -2.74 7.80 13.27
CA ALA A 147 -2.28 6.85 12.25
C ALA A 147 -1.82 5.51 12.86
N LEU A 148 -1.14 5.55 14.02
CA LEU A 148 -0.79 4.34 14.75
C LEU A 148 -2.01 3.63 15.33
N LEU A 149 -2.97 4.36 15.88
CA LEU A 149 -4.20 3.78 16.41
C LEU A 149 -5.05 3.14 15.31
N ASN A 150 -5.10 3.73 14.11
CA ASN A 150 -5.73 3.16 12.93
C ASN A 150 -4.99 1.89 12.47
N GLU A 151 -3.65 1.90 12.46
CA GLU A 151 -2.82 0.71 12.19
C GLU A 151 -3.18 -0.46 13.11
N LEU A 152 -3.40 -0.19 14.39
CA LEU A 152 -3.77 -1.18 15.38
C LEU A 152 -5.27 -1.57 15.33
N GLY A 153 -6.05 -0.92 14.47
CA GLY A 153 -7.51 -1.07 14.41
C GLY A 153 -8.25 -0.49 15.63
N ALA A 154 -7.60 0.38 16.40
CA ALA A 154 -8.17 1.00 17.60
C ALA A 154 -9.12 2.16 17.28
N VAL A 155 -8.93 2.83 16.15
CA VAL A 155 -9.82 3.86 15.63
C VAL A 155 -10.17 3.57 14.18
N ASP A 156 -11.34 4.03 13.75
CA ASP A 156 -11.81 3.97 12.37
C ASP A 156 -11.27 5.14 11.52
N GLU A 157 -11.75 5.27 10.28
CA GLU A 157 -11.38 6.34 9.35
C GLU A 157 -11.83 7.74 9.84
N ARG A 158 -12.78 7.82 10.78
CA ARG A 158 -13.26 9.06 11.39
C ARG A 158 -12.57 9.37 12.70
N ASN A 159 -11.55 8.58 13.08
CA ASN A 159 -10.84 8.66 14.36
C ASN A 159 -11.72 8.32 15.58
N GLU A 160 -12.82 7.61 15.40
CA GLU A 160 -13.68 7.14 16.48
C GLU A 160 -13.20 5.77 16.99
N LEU A 161 -13.36 5.54 18.32
CA LEU A 161 -12.94 4.28 18.95
C LEU A 161 -13.76 3.09 18.44
N THR A 162 -13.05 2.10 17.92
CA THR A 162 -13.60 0.79 17.60
C THR A 162 -13.77 -0.08 18.86
N ASP A 163 -14.36 -1.27 18.72
CA ASP A 163 -14.39 -2.25 19.83
C ASP A 163 -12.97 -2.67 20.24
N MET A 164 -12.05 -2.78 19.28
CA MET A 164 -10.64 -3.01 19.53
C MET A 164 -10.03 -1.86 20.33
N GLY A 165 -10.32 -0.61 19.98
CA GLY A 165 -9.85 0.56 20.70
C GLY A 165 -10.37 0.61 22.13
N ARG A 166 -11.64 0.28 22.35
CA ARG A 166 -12.22 0.17 23.70
C ARG A 166 -11.56 -0.94 24.53
N ALA A 167 -11.23 -2.07 23.90
CA ALA A 167 -10.51 -3.14 24.58
C ALA A 167 -9.07 -2.74 24.92
N LEU A 168 -8.35 -2.08 23.99
CA LEU A 168 -6.99 -1.59 24.23
C LEU A 168 -6.93 -0.53 25.34
N ALA A 169 -7.91 0.39 25.38
CA ALA A 169 -7.94 1.45 26.38
C ALA A 169 -8.09 0.95 27.84
N ARG A 170 -8.62 -0.25 28.01
CA ARG A 170 -8.74 -0.90 29.34
C ARG A 170 -7.41 -1.50 29.83
N LEU A 171 -6.45 -1.69 28.93
CA LEU A 171 -5.14 -2.23 29.26
C LEU A 171 -4.19 -1.09 29.61
N PRO A 172 -3.56 -1.09 30.81
CA PRO A 172 -2.60 -0.06 31.20
C PRO A 172 -1.23 -0.30 30.55
N LEU A 173 -1.21 -0.43 29.21
CA LEU A 173 -0.06 -0.85 28.44
C LEU A 173 0.15 0.07 27.25
N ASP A 174 1.36 -0.01 26.66
CA ASP A 174 1.58 0.54 25.34
C ASP A 174 0.59 -0.07 24.33
N PRO A 175 -0.04 0.74 23.45
CA PRO A 175 -1.07 0.26 22.52
C PRO A 175 -0.59 -0.90 21.63
N ARG A 176 0.67 -0.93 21.19
CA ARG A 176 1.23 -2.03 20.40
C ARG A 176 1.30 -3.33 21.17
N VAL A 177 1.79 -3.24 22.42
CA VAL A 177 1.87 -4.39 23.32
C VAL A 177 0.47 -4.89 23.67
N GLY A 178 -0.45 -3.98 23.98
CA GLY A 178 -1.85 -4.31 24.22
C GLY A 178 -2.48 -5.04 23.02
N ARG A 179 -2.20 -4.58 21.80
CA ARG A 179 -2.71 -5.21 20.56
C ARG A 179 -2.16 -6.63 20.36
N MET A 180 -0.86 -6.86 20.67
CA MET A 180 -0.28 -8.21 20.65
C MET A 180 -1.01 -9.15 21.63
N ILE A 181 -1.29 -8.68 22.83
CA ILE A 181 -1.97 -9.50 23.87
C ILE A 181 -3.42 -9.81 23.46
N LEU A 182 -4.16 -8.83 22.93
CA LEU A 182 -5.52 -9.04 22.43
C LEU A 182 -5.55 -10.08 21.29
N GLU A 183 -4.64 -9.99 20.35
CA GLU A 183 -4.54 -10.98 19.27
C GLU A 183 -4.08 -12.35 19.79
N ALA A 184 -3.19 -12.39 20.77
CA ALA A 184 -2.75 -13.63 21.41
C ALA A 184 -3.89 -14.39 22.09
N LYS A 185 -4.84 -13.69 22.66
CA LYS A 185 -6.07 -14.27 23.22
C LYS A 185 -6.85 -15.03 22.13
N GLU A 186 -7.07 -14.39 20.99
CA GLU A 186 -7.81 -14.97 19.87
C GLU A 186 -7.05 -16.15 19.23
N ARG A 187 -5.71 -16.13 19.31
CA ARG A 187 -4.82 -17.14 18.71
C ARG A 187 -4.40 -18.26 19.66
N GLN A 188 -4.90 -18.29 20.88
CA GLN A 188 -4.51 -19.28 21.89
C GLN A 188 -2.98 -19.31 22.12
N SER A 189 -2.36 -18.13 22.27
CA SER A 189 -0.92 -17.94 22.47
C SER A 189 -0.57 -16.97 23.59
N LEU A 190 -1.51 -16.76 24.53
CA LEU A 190 -1.33 -15.80 25.63
C LEU A 190 -0.13 -16.14 26.53
N ALA A 191 0.08 -17.43 26.82
CA ALA A 191 1.17 -17.85 27.70
C ALA A 191 2.54 -17.38 27.18
N GLU A 192 2.79 -17.59 25.88
CA GLU A 192 4.05 -17.22 25.23
C GLU A 192 4.16 -15.71 25.00
N VAL A 193 3.08 -15.10 24.53
CA VAL A 193 3.09 -13.67 24.17
C VAL A 193 3.22 -12.80 25.44
N LEU A 194 2.66 -13.18 26.59
CA LEU A 194 2.85 -12.45 27.85
C LEU A 194 4.32 -12.41 28.27
N VAL A 195 5.05 -13.53 28.11
CA VAL A 195 6.50 -13.59 28.39
C VAL A 195 7.27 -12.64 27.46
N ILE A 196 6.96 -12.68 26.15
CA ILE A 196 7.61 -11.83 25.16
C ILE A 196 7.26 -10.35 25.38
N ALA A 197 5.98 -10.04 25.58
CA ALA A 197 5.51 -8.68 25.84
C ALA A 197 6.18 -8.07 27.08
N ALA A 198 6.32 -8.86 28.14
CA ALA A 198 7.04 -8.44 29.34
C ALA A 198 8.54 -8.19 29.07
N ALA A 199 9.18 -9.03 28.24
CA ALA A 199 10.57 -8.81 27.84
C ALA A 199 10.76 -7.53 26.99
N LEU A 200 9.82 -7.27 26.08
CA LEU A 200 9.85 -6.07 25.23
C LEU A 200 9.54 -4.77 26.00
N SER A 201 8.84 -4.87 27.12
CA SER A 201 8.50 -3.73 27.98
C SER A 201 9.62 -3.33 28.95
N GLY A 202 10.66 -4.18 29.11
CA GLY A 202 11.79 -3.97 29.98
C GLY A 202 13.13 -3.88 29.24
N GLN A 203 14.22 -3.86 30.03
CA GLN A 203 15.56 -4.03 29.49
C GLN A 203 15.86 -5.52 29.31
N ASP A 204 16.59 -5.85 28.23
CA ASP A 204 17.04 -7.24 28.01
C ASP A 204 17.81 -7.75 29.22
N ALA A 205 17.40 -8.92 29.74
CA ALA A 205 18.00 -9.54 30.91
C ALA A 205 19.45 -10.01 30.66
N ARG A 206 19.87 -10.15 29.41
CA ARG A 206 21.23 -10.55 29.05
C ARG A 206 22.20 -9.39 29.21
N ASP A 207 23.24 -9.61 29.99
CA ASP A 207 24.37 -8.67 30.16
C ASP A 207 25.48 -9.00 29.18
N ARG A 208 26.12 -7.98 28.63
CA ARG A 208 27.27 -8.11 27.74
C ARG A 208 28.41 -7.19 28.18
N PRO A 209 29.15 -7.57 29.26
CA PRO A 209 30.26 -6.76 29.75
C PRO A 209 31.30 -6.53 28.67
N LEU A 210 31.86 -5.32 28.62
CA LEU A 210 32.81 -4.95 27.56
C LEU A 210 34.08 -5.84 27.55
N GLU A 211 34.59 -6.19 28.73
CA GLU A 211 35.79 -7.01 28.89
C GLU A 211 35.55 -8.51 28.63
N GLN A 212 34.27 -8.97 28.67
CA GLN A 212 33.89 -10.37 28.57
C GLN A 212 32.84 -10.60 27.50
N ALA A 213 32.75 -9.74 26.49
CA ALA A 213 31.71 -9.77 25.47
C ALA A 213 31.65 -11.10 24.72
N GLN A 214 32.79 -11.69 24.35
CA GLN A 214 32.84 -12.98 23.65
C GLN A 214 32.37 -14.14 24.53
N ALA A 215 32.72 -14.13 25.83
CA ALA A 215 32.28 -15.17 26.77
C ALA A 215 30.77 -15.08 27.00
N ALA A 216 30.22 -13.87 27.10
CA ALA A 216 28.79 -13.62 27.19
C ALA A 216 28.06 -14.12 25.94
N ASP A 217 28.53 -13.76 24.74
CA ASP A 217 27.95 -14.18 23.48
C ASP A 217 27.94 -15.73 23.36
N ALA A 218 29.02 -16.39 23.76
CA ALA A 218 29.08 -17.84 23.75
C ALA A 218 28.05 -18.50 24.70
N LYS A 219 27.81 -17.91 25.88
CA LYS A 219 26.80 -18.39 26.82
C LYS A 219 25.37 -18.12 26.37
N HIS A 220 25.14 -16.98 25.74
CA HIS A 220 23.80 -16.60 25.25
C HIS A 220 23.37 -17.38 24.03
N LYS A 221 24.33 -17.91 23.24
CA LYS A 221 24.05 -18.70 22.02
C LYS A 221 23.12 -19.89 22.24
N VAL A 222 23.04 -20.43 23.43
CA VAL A 222 22.14 -21.53 23.80
C VAL A 222 20.66 -21.11 23.67
N PHE A 223 20.39 -19.82 23.85
CA PHE A 223 19.02 -19.26 23.77
C PHE A 223 18.67 -18.80 22.35
N ASP A 224 19.61 -18.79 21.41
CA ASP A 224 19.35 -18.34 20.06
C ASP A 224 18.37 -19.24 19.34
N ASP A 225 17.63 -18.63 18.41
CA ASP A 225 16.78 -19.34 17.48
C ASP A 225 17.04 -18.83 16.06
N GLU A 226 17.07 -19.74 15.11
CA GLU A 226 17.45 -19.39 13.72
C GLU A 226 16.42 -18.55 12.99
N LYS A 227 15.17 -18.55 13.43
CA LYS A 227 14.05 -17.88 12.74
C LYS A 227 13.49 -16.70 13.52
N SER A 228 13.67 -16.68 14.85
CA SER A 228 13.00 -15.66 15.69
C SER A 228 13.77 -15.36 16.97
N GLU A 229 14.16 -14.11 17.16
CA GLU A 229 14.74 -13.63 18.42
C GLU A 229 13.69 -13.64 19.55
N PHE A 230 12.39 -13.60 19.24
CA PHE A 230 11.33 -13.75 20.24
C PHE A 230 11.31 -15.15 20.87
N MET A 231 11.64 -16.17 20.07
CA MET A 231 11.82 -17.52 20.59
C MET A 231 12.99 -17.61 21.61
N GLY A 232 13.99 -16.76 21.44
CA GLY A 232 15.10 -16.63 22.37
C GLY A 232 14.67 -16.20 23.76
N TYR A 233 13.69 -15.28 23.87
CA TYR A 233 13.11 -14.89 25.17
C TYR A 233 12.40 -16.08 25.83
N LEU A 234 11.67 -16.89 25.08
CA LEU A 234 10.97 -18.06 25.63
C LEU A 234 11.94 -19.14 26.11
N LYS A 235 13.05 -19.36 25.37
CA LYS A 235 14.10 -20.30 25.78
C LYS A 235 14.80 -19.84 27.05
N LEU A 236 15.13 -18.54 27.12
CA LEU A 236 15.74 -17.93 28.31
C LEU A 236 14.79 -17.98 29.52
N TRP A 237 13.51 -17.64 29.33
CA TRP A 237 12.50 -17.70 30.37
C TRP A 237 12.35 -19.10 30.95
N ARG A 238 12.23 -20.11 30.10
CA ARG A 238 12.16 -21.52 30.51
C ARG A 238 13.38 -21.93 31.34
N TRP A 239 14.57 -21.60 30.84
CA TRP A 239 15.80 -21.88 31.55
C TRP A 239 15.86 -21.21 32.93
N ILE A 240 15.35 -20.00 33.08
CA ILE A 240 15.25 -19.30 34.35
C ILE A 240 14.28 -20.04 35.30
N GLU A 241 13.12 -20.44 34.85
CA GLU A 241 12.09 -21.07 35.67
C GLU A 241 12.43 -22.54 36.02
N GLU A 242 13.13 -23.27 35.16
CA GLU A 242 13.68 -24.59 35.50
C GLU A 242 14.57 -24.56 36.75
N GLY A 243 15.46 -23.58 36.88
CA GLY A 243 16.31 -23.37 38.04
C GLY A 243 15.53 -23.12 39.33
N ARG A 244 14.27 -22.71 39.21
CA ARG A 244 13.37 -22.50 40.38
C ARG A 244 12.51 -23.69 40.74
N GLY A 245 12.68 -24.81 40.02
CA GLY A 245 11.90 -26.02 40.27
C GLY A 245 10.45 -25.97 39.77
N ARG A 246 10.15 -25.06 38.86
CA ARG A 246 8.85 -24.97 38.18
C ARG A 246 8.93 -25.63 36.81
N SER A 247 9.04 -26.94 36.76
CA SER A 247 8.92 -27.71 35.56
C SER A 247 7.47 -28.18 35.37
N GLY A 248 6.75 -27.67 34.41
CA GLY A 248 5.51 -28.30 33.97
C GLY A 248 4.25 -27.44 33.75
N GLN A 249 4.26 -26.13 34.02
CA GLN A 249 3.08 -25.26 33.79
C GLN A 249 3.30 -24.05 32.90
N GLU A 250 4.41 -23.98 32.19
CA GLU A 250 4.75 -22.84 31.33
C GLU A 250 4.98 -23.22 29.87
N PRO A 251 4.82 -22.27 28.94
CA PRO A 251 4.70 -22.53 27.51
C PRO A 251 5.85 -23.34 26.92
N ALA A 252 5.56 -24.46 26.26
CA ALA A 252 6.53 -25.23 25.53
C ALA A 252 6.94 -24.50 24.25
N VAL A 253 8.27 -24.41 24.00
CA VAL A 253 8.77 -23.92 22.69
C VAL A 253 8.35 -24.92 21.61
N PRO A 254 7.68 -24.52 20.53
CA PRO A 254 7.29 -25.42 19.45
C PRO A 254 8.54 -26.09 18.85
N ALA A 255 8.56 -27.43 18.84
CA ALA A 255 9.61 -28.18 18.18
C ALA A 255 9.50 -28.03 16.66
N HIS A 256 10.48 -27.41 16.03
CA HIS A 256 10.59 -27.44 14.58
C HIS A 256 10.85 -28.88 14.12
N GLY A 257 9.99 -29.33 13.19
CA GLY A 257 9.95 -30.70 12.68
C GLY A 257 11.31 -31.30 12.35
N ARG A 258 11.72 -32.25 13.16
CA ARG A 258 12.60 -33.31 12.72
C ARG A 258 11.72 -34.40 12.14
N THR A 259 11.79 -34.55 10.83
CA THR A 259 11.31 -35.75 10.16
C THR A 259 11.96 -36.97 10.82
N ARG A 260 11.15 -37.75 11.55
CA ARG A 260 11.57 -39.07 12.06
C ARG A 260 11.71 -40.01 10.89
N ALA A 261 12.94 -40.41 10.60
CA ALA A 261 13.18 -41.64 9.87
C ALA A 261 12.65 -42.81 10.73
N ALA A 262 11.82 -43.62 10.12
CA ALA A 262 11.30 -44.85 10.72
C ALA A 262 12.43 -45.90 10.89
N GLY A 263 12.45 -46.52 12.04
CA GLY A 263 13.16 -47.77 12.20
C GLY A 263 13.91 -47.94 13.51
N SER A 264 13.28 -48.45 14.54
CA SER A 264 13.62 -49.71 15.23
C SER A 264 12.90 -49.79 16.57
N ALA A 265 12.21 -50.89 16.73
CA ALA A 265 11.58 -51.30 17.98
C ALA A 265 12.67 -51.64 19.03
N CYS A 266 12.52 -51.10 20.24
CA CYS A 266 13.21 -51.64 21.41
C CYS A 266 12.21 -51.68 22.59
N GLU A 267 12.23 -52.82 23.25
CA GLU A 267 11.36 -53.27 24.35
C GLU A 267 11.35 -52.34 25.58
N PRO A 268 10.33 -52.46 26.46
CA PRO A 268 10.20 -51.63 27.66
C PRO A 268 11.08 -52.15 28.81
N GLY A 269 12.22 -51.50 29.01
CA GLY A 269 13.03 -51.64 30.21
C GLY A 269 12.42 -50.86 31.38
N ARG A 270 12.15 -51.59 32.49
CA ARG A 270 11.72 -51.04 33.78
C ARG A 270 12.78 -50.12 34.38
N GLY A 271 12.33 -48.98 34.90
CA GLY A 271 13.07 -48.21 35.91
C GLY A 271 13.84 -47.01 35.36
N GLY A 272 13.17 -45.88 35.23
CA GLY A 272 13.78 -44.57 35.05
C GLY A 272 12.92 -43.53 35.74
N GLY A 273 13.23 -43.18 36.97
CA GLY A 273 12.64 -42.05 37.68
C GLY A 273 12.86 -40.80 36.83
N SER A 274 11.81 -40.02 36.59
CA SER A 274 11.89 -38.66 36.04
C SER A 274 12.97 -37.90 36.78
N PRO A 275 13.89 -37.18 36.11
CA PRO A 275 14.89 -36.39 36.80
C PRO A 275 14.13 -35.38 37.68
N GLN A 276 14.22 -35.55 38.98
CA GLN A 276 13.74 -34.53 39.97
C GLN A 276 14.57 -33.27 39.70
N VAL A 277 13.96 -32.27 39.11
CA VAL A 277 14.56 -30.95 38.96
C VAL A 277 14.68 -30.38 40.37
N HIS A 278 15.89 -30.45 40.97
CA HIS A 278 16.18 -29.88 42.26
C HIS A 278 16.02 -28.36 42.19
N LYS A 279 15.08 -27.83 43.00
CA LYS A 279 14.92 -26.40 43.17
C LYS A 279 16.20 -25.79 43.74
N LEU A 280 16.83 -24.90 42.95
CA LEU A 280 18.00 -24.17 43.43
C LEU A 280 17.62 -23.18 44.53
N SER A 281 18.50 -22.97 45.53
CA SER A 281 18.35 -21.87 46.46
C SER A 281 18.45 -20.52 45.75
N ASN A 282 17.88 -19.46 46.32
CA ASN A 282 17.94 -18.13 45.70
C ASN A 282 19.39 -17.69 45.39
N ARG A 283 20.33 -18.00 46.28
CA ARG A 283 21.77 -17.71 46.08
C ARG A 283 22.35 -18.52 44.92
N GLN A 284 22.03 -19.79 44.79
CA GLN A 284 22.46 -20.65 43.66
C GLN A 284 21.84 -20.19 42.36
N GLN A 285 20.59 -19.77 42.38
CA GLN A 285 19.93 -19.23 41.19
C GLN A 285 20.58 -17.91 40.72
N GLU A 286 20.85 -16.99 41.66
CA GLU A 286 21.55 -15.75 41.33
C GLU A 286 22.95 -16.01 40.78
N GLN A 287 23.68 -16.98 41.34
CA GLN A 287 24.99 -17.37 40.85
C GLN A 287 24.90 -17.96 39.44
N ARG A 288 23.94 -18.87 39.20
CA ARG A 288 23.67 -19.44 37.85
C ARG A 288 23.37 -18.37 36.84
N LEU A 289 22.58 -17.37 37.19
CA LEU A 289 22.29 -16.23 36.28
C LEU A 289 23.56 -15.47 35.95
N ARG A 290 24.37 -15.09 36.95
CA ARG A 290 25.65 -14.38 36.75
C ARG A 290 26.66 -15.14 35.91
N ASP A 291 26.78 -16.45 36.13
CA ASP A 291 27.67 -17.35 35.35
C ASP A 291 27.29 -17.43 33.87
N HIS A 292 26.05 -17.09 33.54
CA HIS A 292 25.53 -17.03 32.17
C HIS A 292 25.36 -15.59 31.67
N PHE A 293 25.92 -14.62 32.36
CA PHE A 293 25.77 -13.19 32.02
C PHE A 293 24.32 -12.76 31.89
N VAL A 294 23.47 -13.22 32.80
CA VAL A 294 22.06 -12.82 32.92
C VAL A 294 21.89 -12.03 34.21
N SER A 295 21.38 -10.80 34.10
CA SER A 295 21.22 -9.88 35.22
C SER A 295 20.09 -10.32 36.15
N PRO A 296 20.37 -10.68 37.41
CA PRO A 296 19.34 -11.06 38.36
C PRO A 296 18.31 -9.96 38.63
N ARG A 297 18.72 -8.69 38.55
CA ARG A 297 17.86 -7.52 38.70
C ARG A 297 16.85 -7.43 37.54
N ARG A 298 17.35 -7.49 36.29
CA ARG A 298 16.48 -7.40 35.10
C ARG A 298 15.56 -8.62 34.97
N VAL A 299 16.01 -9.79 35.41
CA VAL A 299 15.15 -10.97 35.51
C VAL A 299 14.00 -10.74 36.48
N ARG A 300 14.25 -10.10 37.64
CA ARG A 300 13.18 -9.75 38.62
C ARG A 300 12.20 -8.75 37.97
N GLU A 301 12.70 -7.68 37.36
CA GLU A 301 11.89 -6.68 36.66
C GLU A 301 11.02 -7.36 35.56
N TRP A 302 11.62 -8.24 34.76
CA TRP A 302 10.88 -8.98 33.72
C TRP A 302 9.75 -9.83 34.29
N ARG A 303 10.01 -10.52 35.40
CA ARG A 303 9.01 -11.34 36.07
C ARG A 303 7.91 -10.50 36.74
N ASP A 304 8.25 -9.37 37.30
CA ASP A 304 7.28 -8.45 37.88
C ASP A 304 6.34 -7.91 36.80
N ILE A 305 6.88 -7.50 35.62
CA ILE A 305 6.06 -7.07 34.49
C ILE A 305 5.18 -8.24 34.00
N HIS A 306 5.74 -9.45 33.83
CA HIS A 306 4.96 -10.62 33.44
C HIS A 306 3.82 -10.91 34.40
N SER A 307 4.09 -10.84 35.72
CA SER A 307 3.07 -11.05 36.76
C SER A 307 1.97 -10.00 36.68
N GLN A 308 2.31 -8.73 36.45
CA GLN A 308 1.34 -7.65 36.26
C GLN A 308 0.47 -7.90 35.03
N LEU A 309 1.07 -8.27 33.87
CA LEU A 309 0.35 -8.60 32.65
C LEU A 309 -0.60 -9.79 32.86
N LEU A 310 -0.12 -10.82 33.57
CA LEU A 310 -0.92 -12.00 33.90
C LEU A 310 -2.11 -11.63 34.77
N THR A 311 -1.92 -10.76 35.75
CA THR A 311 -3.00 -10.24 36.61
C THR A 311 -4.05 -9.53 35.77
N VAL A 312 -3.65 -8.61 34.90
CA VAL A 312 -4.57 -7.89 34.00
C VAL A 312 -5.37 -8.87 33.14
N VAL A 313 -4.71 -9.86 32.53
CA VAL A 313 -5.35 -10.90 31.70
C VAL A 313 -6.37 -11.71 32.50
N THR A 314 -6.01 -12.07 33.75
CA THR A 314 -6.87 -12.85 34.66
C THR A 314 -8.08 -12.04 35.14
N GLU A 315 -7.90 -10.78 35.48
CA GLU A 315 -8.98 -9.86 35.86
C GLU A 315 -10.01 -9.64 34.75
N HIS A 316 -9.55 -9.71 33.49
CA HIS A 316 -10.45 -9.68 32.31
C HIS A 316 -11.11 -11.05 32.02
N GLY A 317 -10.86 -12.06 32.84
CA GLY A 317 -11.42 -13.42 32.67
C GLY A 317 -10.87 -14.19 31.48
N TRP A 318 -9.71 -13.79 30.92
CA TRP A 318 -9.12 -14.46 29.79
C TRP A 318 -8.36 -15.71 30.24
N ARG A 319 -8.53 -16.78 29.47
CA ARG A 319 -7.89 -18.07 29.80
C ARG A 319 -6.55 -18.17 29.10
N ILE A 320 -5.52 -18.53 29.84
CA ILE A 320 -4.21 -18.89 29.29
C ILE A 320 -4.34 -20.21 28.53
N ASN A 321 -3.67 -20.31 27.39
CA ASN A 321 -3.65 -21.52 26.58
C ASN A 321 -3.01 -22.69 27.35
N ALA A 322 -3.67 -23.84 27.31
CA ALA A 322 -3.19 -25.06 27.97
C ALA A 322 -2.12 -25.81 27.14
N SER A 323 -2.18 -25.67 25.83
CA SER A 323 -1.22 -26.26 24.89
C SER A 323 -0.25 -25.18 24.39
N PRO A 324 1.03 -25.57 24.14
CA PRO A 324 2.00 -24.61 23.60
C PRO A 324 1.55 -24.05 22.25
N ALA A 325 1.66 -22.75 22.07
CA ALA A 325 1.34 -22.11 20.81
C ALA A 325 2.33 -22.50 19.71
N THR A 326 1.83 -22.60 18.49
CA THR A 326 2.68 -22.80 17.32
C THR A 326 3.46 -21.51 16.99
N TYR A 327 4.51 -21.65 16.17
CA TYR A 327 5.27 -20.50 15.68
C TYR A 327 4.36 -19.48 14.99
N GLU A 328 3.43 -19.96 14.14
CA GLU A 328 2.47 -19.09 13.43
C GLU A 328 1.54 -18.35 14.38
N GLN A 329 0.90 -19.04 15.32
CA GLN A 329 -0.05 -18.43 16.26
C GLN A 329 0.59 -17.28 17.04
N MET A 330 1.79 -17.51 17.55
CA MET A 330 2.53 -16.53 18.32
C MET A 330 2.98 -15.35 17.48
N HIS A 331 3.55 -15.60 16.30
CA HIS A 331 4.06 -14.51 15.45
C HIS A 331 2.96 -13.72 14.76
N LEU A 332 1.78 -14.30 14.50
CA LEU A 332 0.59 -13.55 14.11
C LEU A 332 0.16 -12.56 15.20
N ALA A 333 0.20 -13.00 16.46
CA ALA A 333 -0.13 -12.11 17.57
C ALA A 333 0.88 -10.96 17.71
N LEU A 334 2.17 -11.25 17.59
CA LEU A 334 3.22 -10.22 17.61
C LEU A 334 3.11 -9.26 16.44
N LEU A 335 2.84 -9.79 15.24
CA LEU A 335 2.66 -9.00 14.02
C LEU A 335 1.53 -7.98 14.15
N ALA A 336 0.47 -8.30 14.87
CA ALA A 336 -0.67 -7.38 15.08
C ALA A 336 -0.27 -6.05 15.74
N GLY A 337 0.79 -6.05 16.57
CA GLY A 337 1.37 -4.85 17.15
C GLY A 337 2.55 -4.27 16.36
N LEU A 338 3.02 -4.93 15.30
CA LEU A 338 4.27 -4.61 14.60
C LEU A 338 4.10 -4.43 13.08
N LEU A 339 2.89 -4.19 12.59
CA LEU A 339 2.61 -4.03 11.16
C LEU A 339 3.45 -2.90 10.51
N GLY A 340 3.73 -1.85 11.25
CA GLY A 340 4.61 -0.76 10.79
C GLY A 340 6.09 -1.13 10.74
N ASN A 341 6.50 -2.27 11.31
CA ASN A 341 7.90 -2.71 11.43
C ASN A 341 8.20 -3.96 10.58
N ILE A 342 7.40 -4.23 9.57
CA ILE A 342 7.68 -5.29 8.59
C ILE A 342 8.82 -4.89 7.66
N GLY A 343 9.51 -5.88 7.09
CA GLY A 343 10.51 -5.67 6.05
C GLY A 343 10.56 -6.82 5.05
N CYS A 344 10.71 -6.47 3.79
CA CYS A 344 10.97 -7.40 2.70
C CYS A 344 12.42 -7.25 2.25
N LYS A 345 13.16 -8.35 2.13
CA LYS A 345 14.55 -8.33 1.69
C LYS A 345 14.67 -7.73 0.29
N VAL A 346 15.57 -6.78 0.13
CA VAL A 346 15.93 -6.24 -1.18
C VAL A 346 16.83 -7.23 -1.89
N GLU A 347 16.55 -7.50 -3.16
CA GLU A 347 17.38 -8.39 -3.98
C GLU A 347 18.80 -7.82 -4.09
N ASP A 348 19.81 -8.68 -3.98
CA ASP A 348 21.25 -8.35 -4.04
C ASP A 348 21.76 -7.36 -2.97
N GLU A 349 20.95 -6.99 -1.98
CA GLU A 349 21.37 -6.16 -0.88
C GLU A 349 21.20 -6.87 0.49
N GLU A 350 21.98 -6.44 1.49
CA GLU A 350 21.87 -6.95 2.87
C GLU A 350 20.81 -6.21 3.70
N CYS A 351 20.01 -5.34 3.08
CA CYS A 351 18.97 -4.57 3.75
C CYS A 351 17.54 -5.09 3.45
N TYR A 352 16.62 -4.61 4.25
CA TYR A 352 15.19 -4.84 4.11
C TYR A 352 14.47 -3.54 3.80
N LEU A 353 13.57 -3.58 2.82
CA LEU A 353 12.65 -2.50 2.54
C LEU A 353 11.47 -2.61 3.51
N GLY A 354 11.37 -1.68 4.42
CA GLY A 354 10.28 -1.58 5.39
C GLY A 354 9.19 -0.61 4.97
N ALA A 355 8.23 -0.43 5.86
CA ALA A 355 7.13 0.52 5.70
C ALA A 355 7.62 1.91 5.28
N ARG A 356 6.87 2.60 4.40
CA ARG A 356 7.11 3.98 3.95
C ARG A 356 8.44 4.18 3.20
N GLY A 357 8.97 3.09 2.59
CA GLY A 357 10.23 3.14 1.85
C GLY A 357 11.49 3.19 2.71
N ILE A 358 11.36 2.96 4.02
CA ILE A 358 12.49 2.95 4.94
C ILE A 358 13.32 1.70 4.70
N ARG A 359 14.65 1.85 4.58
CA ARG A 359 15.57 0.72 4.52
C ARG A 359 16.21 0.49 5.88
N PHE A 360 16.19 -0.74 6.36
CA PHE A 360 16.83 -1.11 7.61
C PHE A 360 17.66 -2.39 7.46
N TRP A 361 18.65 -2.53 8.34
CA TRP A 361 19.56 -3.67 8.40
C TRP A 361 19.29 -4.48 9.65
N ARG A 362 19.67 -5.73 9.62
CA ARG A 362 19.69 -6.54 10.85
C ARG A 362 20.74 -5.95 11.79
N HIS A 363 20.40 -5.84 13.06
CA HIS A 363 21.40 -5.40 14.06
C HIS A 363 22.59 -6.37 14.09
N PRO A 364 23.84 -5.89 14.21
CA PRO A 364 25.03 -6.78 14.24
C PRO A 364 24.98 -7.88 15.31
N GLY A 365 24.25 -7.67 16.40
CA GLY A 365 24.01 -8.67 17.45
C GLY A 365 22.76 -9.53 17.23
N ALA A 366 22.12 -9.47 16.07
CA ALA A 366 20.95 -10.32 15.79
C ALA A 366 21.40 -11.77 15.54
N HIS A 367 20.65 -12.70 16.12
CA HIS A 367 21.00 -14.13 16.13
C HIS A 367 20.25 -14.97 15.11
N LEU A 368 19.59 -14.33 14.16
CA LEU A 368 18.93 -15.02 13.06
C LEU A 368 19.94 -15.73 12.15
N SER A 369 19.49 -16.77 11.47
CA SER A 369 20.32 -17.50 10.50
C SER A 369 20.91 -16.55 9.46
N LYS A 370 22.02 -16.99 8.79
CA LYS A 370 22.62 -16.23 7.70
C LYS A 370 21.65 -15.96 6.54
N LYS A 371 20.59 -16.81 6.41
CA LYS A 371 19.49 -16.65 5.44
C LYS A 371 18.15 -16.58 6.17
N PRO A 372 17.81 -15.44 6.80
CA PRO A 372 16.68 -15.33 7.70
C PRO A 372 15.31 -15.30 7.01
N GLY A 373 15.25 -15.48 5.70
CA GLY A 373 14.01 -15.40 4.93
C GLY A 373 13.82 -14.05 4.23
N ARG A 374 12.82 -14.01 3.37
CA ARG A 374 12.50 -12.82 2.57
C ARG A 374 11.76 -11.76 3.39
N TRP A 375 10.95 -12.17 4.35
CA TRP A 375 10.11 -11.30 5.15
C TRP A 375 10.47 -11.37 6.62
N LEU A 376 10.59 -10.22 7.24
CA LEU A 376 10.87 -10.07 8.68
C LEU A 376 9.89 -9.10 9.33
N ILE A 377 9.69 -9.29 10.65
CA ILE A 377 9.21 -8.26 11.56
C ILE A 377 10.33 -7.87 12.51
N ALA A 378 10.33 -6.63 12.97
CA ALA A 378 11.22 -6.11 13.99
C ALA A 378 10.41 -5.60 15.20
N ALA A 379 10.84 -5.92 16.41
CA ALA A 379 10.24 -5.36 17.62
C ALA A 379 10.45 -3.84 17.68
N GLU A 380 11.66 -3.40 17.32
CA GLU A 380 12.02 -2.00 17.26
C GLU A 380 12.96 -1.70 16.09
N LEU A 381 12.87 -0.48 15.56
CA LEU A 381 13.85 0.07 14.63
C LEU A 381 14.66 1.13 15.36
N VAL A 382 15.98 1.00 15.38
CA VAL A 382 16.89 1.89 16.10
C VAL A 382 17.89 2.50 15.13
N GLU A 383 17.96 3.81 15.08
CA GLU A 383 18.96 4.52 14.30
C GLU A 383 20.20 4.78 15.13
N THR A 384 21.35 4.35 14.60
CA THR A 384 22.69 4.64 15.16
C THR A 384 23.55 5.18 14.03
N THR A 385 24.48 4.42 13.46
CA THR A 385 25.17 4.77 12.20
C THR A 385 24.29 4.47 10.98
N ARG A 386 23.38 3.52 11.13
CA ARG A 386 22.34 3.14 10.17
C ARG A 386 21.08 2.77 10.96
N LEU A 387 19.98 2.58 10.25
CA LEU A 387 18.76 2.09 10.87
C LEU A 387 18.82 0.56 11.00
N PHE A 388 18.76 0.05 12.22
CA PHE A 388 18.82 -1.37 12.52
C PHE A 388 17.50 -1.88 13.10
N GLY A 389 17.07 -3.04 12.64
CA GLY A 389 16.00 -3.81 13.28
C GLY A 389 16.55 -4.68 14.41
N ARG A 390 15.85 -4.69 15.55
CA ARG A 390 16.08 -5.53 16.72
C ARG A 390 14.86 -6.32 17.07
N GLY A 391 15.02 -7.48 17.72
CA GLY A 391 13.94 -8.40 18.00
C GLY A 391 13.31 -8.89 16.72
N LEU A 392 14.12 -9.51 15.87
CA LEU A 392 13.72 -9.91 14.53
C LEU A 392 13.07 -11.28 14.51
N ALA A 393 12.06 -11.46 13.65
CA ALA A 393 11.52 -12.78 13.34
C ALA A 393 11.14 -12.92 11.88
N ALA A 394 11.36 -14.11 11.32
CA ALA A 394 10.89 -14.46 9.98
C ALA A 394 9.37 -14.65 9.99
N ILE A 395 8.71 -14.08 8.98
CA ILE A 395 7.26 -14.17 8.79
C ILE A 395 6.94 -14.56 7.35
N GLU A 396 5.66 -14.89 7.12
CA GLU A 396 5.13 -15.17 5.79
C GLU A 396 4.25 -14.01 5.33
N PRO A 397 4.28 -13.64 4.03
CA PRO A 397 3.49 -12.51 3.52
C PRO A 397 1.97 -12.68 3.71
N GLN A 398 1.46 -13.93 3.72
CA GLN A 398 0.07 -14.23 3.99
C GLN A 398 -0.37 -13.82 5.40
N TRP A 399 0.57 -13.80 6.36
CA TRP A 399 0.28 -13.34 7.72
C TRP A 399 0.05 -11.84 7.75
N ILE A 400 0.78 -11.09 6.93
CA ILE A 400 0.59 -9.64 6.78
C ILE A 400 -0.83 -9.36 6.26
N GLU A 401 -1.30 -10.15 5.31
CA GLU A 401 -2.65 -10.02 4.77
C GLU A 401 -3.72 -10.35 5.81
N ARG A 402 -3.52 -11.42 6.59
CA ARG A 402 -4.47 -11.83 7.65
C ARG A 402 -4.63 -10.81 8.76
N ILE A 403 -3.55 -10.13 9.13
CA ILE A 403 -3.54 -9.17 10.25
C ILE A 403 -3.77 -7.75 9.77
N GLY A 404 -3.15 -7.37 8.65
CA GLY A 404 -3.13 -6.02 8.13
C GLY A 404 -4.04 -5.79 6.92
N GLY A 405 -5.00 -6.71 6.65
CA GLY A 405 -5.86 -6.64 5.47
C GLY A 405 -6.59 -5.30 5.30
N HIS A 406 -7.01 -4.68 6.40
CA HIS A 406 -7.66 -3.37 6.43
C HIS A 406 -6.74 -2.20 6.01
N LEU A 407 -5.43 -2.42 5.99
CA LEU A 407 -4.42 -1.42 5.62
C LEU A 407 -3.84 -1.66 4.22
N ILE A 408 -4.10 -2.83 3.64
CA ILE A 408 -3.59 -3.18 2.31
C ILE A 408 -4.32 -2.36 1.27
N LYS A 409 -3.55 -1.60 0.51
CA LYS A 409 -4.05 -0.92 -0.68
C LYS A 409 -3.92 -1.85 -1.86
N THR A 410 -5.06 -2.16 -2.46
CA THR A 410 -5.14 -3.00 -3.65
C THR A 410 -5.14 -2.16 -4.91
N GLN A 411 -4.47 -2.63 -5.94
CA GLN A 411 -4.51 -2.10 -7.29
C GLN A 411 -4.79 -3.23 -8.25
N LEU A 412 -5.72 -3.00 -9.17
CA LEU A 412 -6.07 -3.93 -10.23
C LEU A 412 -5.42 -3.46 -11.52
N SER A 413 -4.94 -4.41 -12.30
CA SER A 413 -4.39 -4.18 -13.63
C SER A 413 -4.79 -5.31 -14.56
N ASP A 414 -4.73 -5.03 -15.87
CA ASP A 414 -4.91 -6.00 -16.94
C ASP A 414 -6.22 -6.83 -16.80
N PRO A 415 -7.39 -6.18 -16.72
CA PRO A 415 -8.65 -6.92 -16.78
C PRO A 415 -8.83 -7.50 -18.19
N HIS A 416 -8.95 -8.82 -18.29
CA HIS A 416 -9.05 -9.56 -19.54
C HIS A 416 -9.96 -10.78 -19.40
N TRP A 417 -10.51 -11.22 -20.51
CA TRP A 417 -11.26 -12.46 -20.57
C TRP A 417 -10.35 -13.67 -20.46
N GLU A 418 -10.69 -14.57 -19.58
CA GLU A 418 -9.97 -15.83 -19.47
C GLU A 418 -10.85 -17.00 -19.94
N LYS A 419 -10.58 -17.45 -21.13
CA LYS A 419 -11.34 -18.51 -21.82
C LYS A 419 -11.52 -19.79 -20.99
N LYS A 420 -10.44 -20.25 -20.31
CA LYS A 420 -10.48 -21.46 -19.49
C LYS A 420 -11.29 -21.29 -18.20
N ALA A 421 -11.24 -20.13 -17.61
CA ALA A 421 -12.01 -19.81 -16.41
C ALA A 421 -13.48 -19.48 -16.74
N GLY A 422 -13.75 -19.02 -17.96
CA GLY A 422 -15.07 -18.52 -18.35
C GLY A 422 -15.47 -17.24 -17.60
N GLU A 423 -14.48 -16.47 -17.15
CA GLU A 423 -14.66 -15.25 -16.35
C GLU A 423 -13.66 -14.18 -16.77
N VAL A 424 -14.01 -12.93 -16.52
CA VAL A 424 -13.08 -11.82 -16.65
C VAL A 424 -12.22 -11.79 -15.41
N MET A 425 -10.93 -11.93 -15.62
CA MET A 425 -9.90 -11.91 -14.56
C MET A 425 -9.14 -10.60 -14.60
N ALA A 426 -8.64 -10.19 -13.44
CA ALA A 426 -7.69 -9.09 -13.33
C ALA A 426 -6.52 -9.51 -12.46
N LEU A 427 -5.41 -8.81 -12.59
CA LEU A 427 -4.23 -8.99 -11.75
C LEU A 427 -4.28 -8.00 -10.59
N GLU A 428 -4.34 -8.53 -9.37
CA GLU A 428 -4.35 -7.75 -8.15
C GLU A 428 -2.93 -7.65 -7.56
N ARG A 429 -2.58 -6.45 -7.17
CA ARG A 429 -1.36 -6.12 -6.40
C ARG A 429 -1.77 -5.50 -5.08
N GLY A 430 -1.32 -6.07 -3.96
CA GLY A 430 -1.53 -5.54 -2.62
C GLY A 430 -0.27 -4.91 -2.05
N THR A 431 -0.40 -3.71 -1.49
CA THR A 431 0.71 -2.99 -0.85
C THR A 431 0.34 -2.57 0.57
N LEU A 432 1.24 -2.78 1.52
CA LEU A 432 1.14 -2.27 2.88
C LEU A 432 2.22 -1.22 3.10
N TYR A 433 1.83 0.03 3.34
CA TYR A 433 2.75 1.17 3.50
C TYR A 433 3.81 1.29 2.40
N GLY A 434 3.45 0.93 1.16
CA GLY A 434 4.35 0.97 0.01
C GLY A 434 5.19 -0.30 -0.20
N VAL A 435 5.18 -1.26 0.73
CA VAL A 435 5.81 -2.57 0.55
C VAL A 435 4.85 -3.50 -0.18
N VAL A 436 5.31 -4.13 -1.26
CA VAL A 436 4.49 -5.07 -2.04
C VAL A 436 4.37 -6.38 -1.29
N VAL A 437 3.18 -6.67 -0.76
CA VAL A 437 2.89 -7.91 -0.02
C VAL A 437 2.64 -9.07 -0.98
N TYR A 438 1.83 -8.82 -2.00
CA TYR A 438 1.58 -9.75 -3.10
C TYR A 438 1.40 -9.00 -4.41
N GLN A 439 1.65 -9.67 -5.51
CA GLN A 439 1.46 -9.15 -6.87
C GLN A 439 1.04 -10.26 -7.81
N GLN A 440 0.45 -9.88 -8.93
CA GLN A 440 -0.02 -10.81 -9.97
C GLN A 440 -1.01 -11.86 -9.44
N ARG A 441 -1.77 -11.53 -8.41
CA ARG A 441 -2.85 -12.38 -7.91
C ARG A 441 -4.04 -12.29 -8.87
N ARG A 442 -4.44 -13.41 -9.41
CA ARG A 442 -5.61 -13.48 -10.28
C ARG A 442 -6.89 -13.39 -9.44
N VAL A 443 -7.75 -12.45 -9.78
CA VAL A 443 -9.04 -12.22 -9.11
C VAL A 443 -10.16 -12.12 -10.13
N ALA A 444 -11.35 -12.62 -9.77
CA ALA A 444 -12.55 -12.49 -10.60
C ALA A 444 -13.00 -11.01 -10.62
N TYR A 445 -12.82 -10.36 -11.76
CA TYR A 445 -13.04 -8.92 -11.91
C TYR A 445 -14.52 -8.52 -11.76
N ALA A 446 -15.45 -9.42 -12.14
CA ALA A 446 -16.89 -9.20 -12.00
C ALA A 446 -17.38 -8.94 -10.56
N ARG A 447 -16.60 -9.34 -9.54
CA ARG A 447 -16.93 -9.05 -8.13
C ARG A 447 -16.59 -7.62 -7.72
N ILE A 448 -15.75 -6.96 -8.49
CA ILE A 448 -15.19 -5.64 -8.15
C ILE A 448 -15.84 -4.59 -9.04
N ASP A 449 -15.86 -4.82 -10.35
CA ASP A 449 -16.52 -3.98 -11.34
C ASP A 449 -17.34 -4.86 -12.32
N PRO A 450 -18.61 -5.13 -11.98
CA PRO A 450 -19.48 -5.95 -12.84
C PRO A 450 -19.73 -5.32 -14.20
N ALA A 451 -19.79 -3.99 -14.30
CA ALA A 451 -20.09 -3.30 -15.53
C ALA A 451 -18.94 -3.43 -16.54
N ALA A 452 -17.70 -3.16 -16.10
CA ALA A 452 -16.52 -3.33 -16.93
C ALA A 452 -16.27 -4.81 -17.27
N ALA A 453 -16.52 -5.73 -16.33
CA ALA A 453 -16.40 -7.17 -16.60
C ALA A 453 -17.41 -7.62 -17.66
N ARG A 454 -18.65 -7.11 -17.62
CA ARG A 454 -19.67 -7.39 -18.62
C ARG A 454 -19.25 -6.90 -20.01
N GLU A 455 -18.71 -5.70 -20.09
CA GLU A 455 -18.22 -5.14 -21.36
C GLU A 455 -17.11 -6.02 -21.97
N ILE A 456 -16.09 -6.38 -21.15
CA ILE A 456 -14.99 -7.24 -21.60
C ILE A 456 -15.51 -8.62 -22.02
N PHE A 457 -16.43 -9.22 -21.25
CA PHE A 457 -17.05 -10.49 -21.60
C PHE A 457 -17.77 -10.43 -22.95
N ILE A 458 -18.56 -9.39 -23.21
CA ILE A 458 -19.26 -9.23 -24.48
C ILE A 458 -18.25 -9.05 -25.63
N ARG A 459 -17.25 -8.19 -25.48
CA ARG A 459 -16.25 -7.90 -26.51
C ARG A 459 -15.40 -9.12 -26.85
N GLU A 460 -14.83 -9.76 -25.84
CA GLU A 460 -13.84 -10.81 -26.08
C GLU A 460 -14.50 -12.19 -26.27
N ALA A 461 -15.48 -12.56 -25.45
CA ALA A 461 -16.12 -13.86 -25.55
C ALA A 461 -17.17 -13.96 -26.67
N LEU A 462 -18.01 -12.92 -26.84
CA LEU A 462 -19.14 -12.98 -27.77
C LEU A 462 -18.84 -12.35 -29.13
N VAL A 463 -18.23 -11.15 -29.16
CA VAL A 463 -17.90 -10.43 -30.38
C VAL A 463 -16.68 -11.06 -31.06
N ALA A 464 -15.56 -11.16 -30.34
CA ALA A 464 -14.34 -11.78 -30.86
C ALA A 464 -14.44 -13.32 -30.95
N GLY A 465 -15.43 -13.93 -30.28
CA GLY A 465 -15.67 -15.38 -30.30
C GLY A 465 -14.62 -16.20 -29.55
N ASP A 466 -13.84 -15.57 -28.66
CA ASP A 466 -12.82 -16.27 -27.87
C ASP A 466 -13.43 -16.99 -26.65
N TRP A 467 -14.31 -17.94 -26.95
CA TRP A 467 -14.97 -18.74 -25.92
C TRP A 467 -15.10 -20.20 -26.35
N ASP A 468 -14.56 -21.14 -25.56
CA ASP A 468 -14.70 -22.57 -25.77
C ASP A 468 -16.09 -23.06 -25.33
N THR A 469 -17.07 -22.84 -26.17
CA THR A 469 -18.45 -23.24 -25.88
C THR A 469 -19.08 -23.93 -27.10
N ARG A 470 -20.11 -24.76 -26.84
CA ARG A 470 -20.90 -25.41 -27.89
C ARG A 470 -22.24 -24.72 -28.13
N LEU A 471 -22.38 -23.47 -27.76
CA LEU A 471 -23.60 -22.70 -27.92
C LEU A 471 -23.93 -22.49 -29.40
N PRO A 472 -25.13 -22.92 -29.87
CA PRO A 472 -25.41 -22.94 -31.30
C PRO A 472 -25.41 -21.56 -31.99
N PHE A 473 -25.77 -20.51 -31.25
CA PHE A 473 -25.79 -19.14 -31.82
C PHE A 473 -24.41 -18.63 -32.17
N LEU A 474 -23.38 -18.92 -31.36
CA LEU A 474 -22.01 -18.49 -31.65
C LEU A 474 -21.45 -19.17 -32.91
N ALA A 475 -21.68 -20.47 -33.06
CA ALA A 475 -21.31 -21.19 -34.28
C ALA A 475 -22.04 -20.65 -35.50
N HIS A 476 -23.32 -20.31 -35.38
CA HIS A 476 -24.11 -19.67 -36.43
C HIS A 476 -23.56 -18.31 -36.78
N ASN A 477 -23.32 -17.43 -35.81
CA ASN A 477 -22.86 -16.08 -36.02
C ASN A 477 -21.43 -16.07 -36.64
N ALA A 478 -20.54 -16.93 -36.14
CA ALA A 478 -19.19 -17.08 -36.71
C ALA A 478 -19.18 -17.56 -38.16
N LYS A 479 -20.12 -18.44 -38.52
CA LYS A 479 -20.30 -18.87 -39.91
C LYS A 479 -20.81 -17.72 -40.79
N LEU A 480 -21.81 -17.00 -40.32
CA LEU A 480 -22.40 -15.88 -41.04
C LEU A 480 -21.41 -14.73 -41.22
N MET A 481 -20.64 -14.40 -40.21
CA MET A 481 -19.57 -13.40 -40.29
C MET A 481 -18.52 -13.76 -41.34
N ARG A 482 -18.10 -15.03 -41.40
CA ARG A 482 -17.17 -15.51 -42.46
C ARG A 482 -17.79 -15.40 -43.85
N GLU A 483 -19.05 -15.74 -44.02
CA GLU A 483 -19.74 -15.60 -45.29
C GLU A 483 -19.82 -14.14 -45.78
N VAL A 484 -20.00 -13.20 -44.85
CA VAL A 484 -20.01 -11.76 -45.15
C VAL A 484 -18.59 -11.24 -45.46
N GLN A 485 -17.57 -11.69 -44.70
CA GLN A 485 -16.16 -11.37 -45.01
C GLN A 485 -15.73 -11.89 -46.36
N ASP A 486 -16.13 -13.09 -46.76
CA ASP A 486 -15.87 -13.65 -48.09
C ASP A 486 -16.51 -12.82 -49.23
N LEU A 487 -17.66 -12.20 -48.93
CA LEU A 487 -18.33 -11.29 -49.89
C LEU A 487 -17.58 -9.97 -50.01
N GLU A 488 -17.01 -9.42 -48.94
CA GLU A 488 -16.15 -8.23 -48.96
C GLU A 488 -14.91 -8.46 -49.83
N HIS A 489 -14.24 -9.60 -49.57
CA HIS A 489 -13.07 -9.97 -50.39
C HIS A 489 -13.40 -10.13 -51.87
N LYS A 490 -14.57 -10.68 -52.22
CA LYS A 490 -15.02 -10.84 -53.62
C LYS A 490 -15.45 -9.53 -54.25
N ALA A 491 -16.04 -8.63 -53.47
CA ALA A 491 -16.58 -7.36 -53.97
C ALA A 491 -15.53 -6.22 -54.04
N ARG A 492 -14.31 -6.43 -53.51
CA ARG A 492 -13.27 -5.39 -53.33
C ARG A 492 -13.81 -4.15 -52.59
N ARG A 493 -14.78 -4.32 -51.73
CA ARG A 493 -15.36 -3.29 -50.86
C ARG A 493 -15.05 -3.65 -49.43
N GLN A 494 -14.42 -2.76 -48.66
CA GLN A 494 -14.06 -2.93 -47.25
C GLN A 494 -15.18 -2.44 -46.27
N ASP A 495 -16.39 -2.19 -46.76
CA ASP A 495 -17.45 -1.51 -46.00
C ASP A 495 -18.76 -2.30 -45.93
N VAL A 496 -18.71 -3.61 -46.16
CA VAL A 496 -19.92 -4.49 -46.13
C VAL A 496 -20.17 -5.13 -44.78
N LEU A 497 -19.11 -5.43 -43.99
CA LEU A 497 -19.23 -6.03 -42.66
C LEU A 497 -19.49 -4.93 -41.62
N VAL A 498 -20.43 -5.24 -40.73
CA VAL A 498 -20.73 -4.40 -39.57
C VAL A 498 -19.52 -4.40 -38.63
N ASP A 499 -19.18 -3.23 -38.13
CA ASP A 499 -18.14 -3.00 -37.14
C ASP A 499 -18.41 -3.79 -35.86
N ASP A 500 -17.36 -4.25 -35.16
CA ASP A 500 -17.43 -4.95 -33.90
C ASP A 500 -18.23 -4.19 -32.83
N GLU A 501 -18.26 -2.84 -32.89
CA GLU A 501 -19.10 -2.02 -32.02
C GLU A 501 -20.60 -2.21 -32.26
N LEU A 502 -21.02 -2.50 -33.48
CA LEU A 502 -22.41 -2.79 -33.74
C LEU A 502 -22.80 -4.18 -33.27
N ILE A 503 -21.89 -5.15 -33.39
CA ILE A 503 -22.08 -6.49 -32.83
C ILE A 503 -22.10 -6.42 -31.30
N PHE A 504 -21.21 -5.62 -30.70
CA PHE A 504 -21.23 -5.35 -29.26
C PHE A 504 -22.59 -4.80 -28.83
N ALA A 505 -23.06 -3.76 -29.49
CA ALA A 505 -24.36 -3.14 -29.14
C ALA A 505 -25.54 -4.09 -29.30
N PHE A 506 -25.52 -4.98 -30.29
CA PHE A 506 -26.51 -6.03 -30.46
C PHE A 506 -26.55 -6.95 -29.23
N TYR A 507 -25.41 -7.41 -28.74
CA TYR A 507 -25.37 -8.24 -27.54
C TYR A 507 -25.68 -7.45 -26.27
N ASP A 508 -25.18 -6.23 -26.17
CA ASP A 508 -25.39 -5.37 -24.99
C ASP A 508 -26.86 -5.07 -24.72
N GLN A 509 -27.66 -4.87 -25.78
CA GLN A 509 -29.08 -4.61 -25.65
C GLN A 509 -29.92 -5.85 -25.25
N GLN A 510 -29.46 -7.07 -25.58
CA GLN A 510 -30.18 -8.28 -25.31
C GLN A 510 -29.81 -8.96 -24.01
N LEU A 511 -28.59 -8.69 -23.50
CA LEU A 511 -28.09 -9.33 -22.31
C LEU A 511 -28.46 -8.53 -21.05
N PRO A 512 -28.99 -9.18 -20.00
CA PRO A 512 -29.22 -8.55 -18.71
C PRO A 512 -27.91 -8.04 -18.09
N ALA A 513 -28.02 -7.05 -17.21
CA ALA A 513 -26.87 -6.41 -16.56
C ALA A 513 -26.08 -7.35 -15.62
N ASP A 514 -26.68 -8.41 -15.13
CA ASP A 514 -26.09 -9.42 -14.26
C ASP A 514 -25.33 -10.53 -15.02
N VAL A 515 -25.34 -10.50 -16.35
CA VAL A 515 -24.59 -11.43 -17.19
C VAL A 515 -23.17 -10.89 -17.40
N VAL A 516 -22.24 -11.33 -16.57
CA VAL A 516 -20.86 -10.83 -16.51
C VAL A 516 -19.77 -11.88 -16.84
N GLY A 517 -20.18 -13.07 -17.30
CA GLY A 517 -19.29 -14.17 -17.62
C GLY A 517 -20.03 -15.43 -18.03
N ALA A 518 -19.33 -16.52 -18.35
CA ALA A 518 -19.89 -17.76 -18.89
C ALA A 518 -20.98 -18.36 -18.02
N ALA A 519 -20.73 -18.49 -16.72
CA ALA A 519 -21.67 -19.14 -15.80
C ALA A 519 -23.01 -18.38 -15.67
N SER A 520 -22.97 -17.04 -15.59
CA SER A 520 -24.16 -16.19 -15.57
C SER A 520 -24.88 -16.22 -16.91
N PHE A 521 -24.14 -16.16 -18.01
CA PHE A 521 -24.66 -16.25 -19.35
C PHE A 521 -25.35 -17.59 -19.62
N GLU A 522 -24.72 -18.72 -19.34
CA GLU A 522 -25.27 -20.05 -19.58
C GLU A 522 -26.56 -20.31 -18.77
N ARG A 523 -26.64 -19.77 -17.55
CA ARG A 523 -27.82 -19.84 -16.70
C ARG A 523 -28.99 -19.07 -17.36
N TRP A 524 -28.74 -17.82 -17.71
CA TRP A 524 -29.71 -16.95 -18.36
C TRP A 524 -30.15 -17.52 -19.72
N TYR A 525 -29.19 -17.90 -20.56
CA TYR A 525 -29.41 -18.40 -21.92
C TYR A 525 -30.27 -19.69 -21.93
N ARG A 526 -30.04 -20.59 -20.98
CA ARG A 526 -30.82 -21.86 -20.84
C ARG A 526 -32.29 -21.62 -20.65
N ASP A 527 -32.66 -20.57 -19.97
CA ASP A 527 -34.08 -20.26 -19.70
C ASP A 527 -34.69 -19.42 -20.82
N GLU A 528 -33.93 -18.46 -21.36
CA GLU A 528 -34.46 -17.56 -22.39
C GLU A 528 -34.56 -18.21 -23.78
N ILE A 529 -33.65 -19.12 -24.12
CA ILE A 529 -33.71 -19.85 -25.41
C ILE A 529 -34.99 -20.68 -25.59
N LYS A 530 -35.63 -21.08 -24.50
CA LYS A 530 -36.94 -21.80 -24.54
C LYS A 530 -38.06 -20.88 -24.99
N ARG A 531 -37.94 -19.58 -24.71
CA ARG A 531 -38.92 -18.55 -25.09
C ARG A 531 -38.62 -17.99 -26.48
N GLN A 532 -37.34 -17.87 -26.83
CA GLN A 532 -36.86 -17.28 -28.06
C GLN A 532 -35.87 -18.20 -28.78
N PRO A 533 -36.29 -19.11 -29.69
CA PRO A 533 -35.40 -20.08 -30.33
C PRO A 533 -34.29 -19.47 -31.19
N ASN A 534 -34.43 -18.22 -31.60
CA ASN A 534 -33.44 -17.48 -32.38
C ASN A 534 -32.66 -16.44 -31.56
N LEU A 535 -32.72 -16.55 -30.21
CA LEU A 535 -31.99 -15.66 -29.31
C LEU A 535 -30.53 -15.54 -29.67
N LEU A 536 -30.04 -14.32 -29.74
CA LEU A 536 -28.64 -13.95 -30.04
C LEU A 536 -28.11 -14.42 -31.41
N LYS A 537 -28.95 -14.93 -32.30
CA LYS A 537 -28.54 -15.22 -33.68
C LYS A 537 -28.59 -13.96 -34.51
N LEU A 538 -27.46 -13.59 -35.07
CA LEU A 538 -27.37 -12.50 -36.05
C LEU A 538 -28.05 -12.93 -37.37
N THR A 539 -28.70 -12.01 -38.02
CA THR A 539 -29.20 -12.16 -39.37
C THR A 539 -28.26 -11.51 -40.36
N ARG A 540 -28.32 -11.95 -41.63
CA ARG A 540 -27.50 -11.34 -42.69
C ARG A 540 -27.80 -9.84 -42.85
N ASP A 541 -29.08 -9.49 -42.68
CA ASP A 541 -29.56 -8.12 -42.75
C ASP A 541 -29.01 -7.24 -41.64
N GLU A 542 -28.87 -7.78 -40.40
CA GLU A 542 -28.28 -7.07 -39.27
C GLU A 542 -26.77 -6.88 -39.44
N LEU A 543 -26.07 -7.83 -40.08
CA LEU A 543 -24.64 -7.72 -40.39
C LEU A 543 -24.35 -6.82 -41.61
N MET A 544 -25.35 -6.57 -42.46
CA MET A 544 -25.21 -5.79 -43.68
C MET A 544 -25.96 -4.46 -43.67
N ARG A 545 -26.89 -4.19 -42.75
CA ARG A 545 -27.68 -2.95 -42.70
C ARG A 545 -27.13 -1.95 -41.67
N HIS A 546 -26.98 -0.74 -42.12
CA HIS A 546 -26.69 0.44 -41.30
C HIS A 546 -27.92 0.88 -40.41
N GLU A 547 -29.11 0.35 -40.62
CA GLU A 547 -30.37 0.89 -40.10
C GLU A 547 -30.85 0.31 -38.77
N ALA A 548 -30.53 -0.92 -38.40
CA ALA A 548 -30.87 -1.47 -37.09
C ALA A 548 -30.09 -0.80 -35.93
N ALA A 549 -29.07 -0.05 -36.28
CA ALA A 549 -28.14 0.65 -35.38
C ALA A 549 -28.39 2.17 -35.33
N GLY A 550 -29.59 2.66 -35.55
CA GLY A 550 -29.84 4.10 -35.57
C GLY A 550 -29.30 4.88 -34.35
N ILE A 551 -29.34 4.29 -33.18
CA ILE A 551 -28.74 4.85 -31.97
C ILE A 551 -27.21 4.66 -31.97
N THR A 552 -26.70 3.57 -32.46
CA THR A 552 -25.27 3.22 -32.47
C THR A 552 -24.52 3.92 -33.62
N THR A 553 -25.18 4.12 -34.75
CA THR A 553 -24.61 4.91 -35.87
C THR A 553 -24.50 6.39 -35.49
N GLN A 554 -25.39 6.90 -34.64
CA GLN A 554 -25.25 8.24 -34.07
C GLN A 554 -24.10 8.36 -33.07
N ALA A 555 -23.90 7.33 -32.25
CA ALA A 555 -22.82 7.32 -31.25
C ALA A 555 -21.44 7.12 -31.90
N PHE A 556 -21.34 6.24 -32.90
CA PHE A 556 -20.10 5.91 -33.61
C PHE A 556 -20.28 6.08 -35.14
N PRO A 557 -20.33 7.31 -35.63
CA PRO A 557 -20.58 7.58 -37.03
C PRO A 557 -19.44 7.08 -37.92
N LYS A 558 -19.74 6.35 -38.99
CA LYS A 558 -18.77 5.94 -40.00
C LYS A 558 -18.22 7.11 -40.81
N VAL A 559 -18.91 8.23 -40.78
CA VAL A 559 -18.52 9.47 -41.48
C VAL A 559 -18.58 10.61 -40.50
N ILE A 560 -17.49 11.36 -40.41
CA ILE A 560 -17.39 12.57 -39.58
C ILE A 560 -17.12 13.77 -40.46
N ARG A 561 -17.89 14.83 -40.29
CA ARG A 561 -17.70 16.05 -41.06
C ARG A 561 -16.56 16.88 -40.45
N LEU A 562 -15.46 16.97 -41.20
CA LEU A 562 -14.29 17.75 -40.85
C LEU A 562 -13.89 18.64 -42.03
N GLY A 563 -13.56 19.91 -41.78
CA GLY A 563 -13.18 20.85 -42.83
C GLY A 563 -14.24 21.02 -43.93
N GLY A 564 -15.52 20.88 -43.56
CA GLY A 564 -16.63 21.03 -44.52
C GLY A 564 -16.94 19.83 -45.41
N ILE A 565 -16.16 18.76 -45.31
CA ILE A 565 -16.32 17.52 -46.07
C ILE A 565 -16.59 16.33 -45.16
N ASP A 566 -17.19 15.30 -45.75
CA ASP A 566 -17.49 14.04 -45.08
C ASP A 566 -16.28 13.12 -45.15
N CYS A 567 -15.68 12.82 -43.99
CA CYS A 567 -14.47 12.04 -43.83
C CYS A 567 -14.80 10.66 -43.23
N VAL A 568 -14.22 9.59 -43.76
CA VAL A 568 -14.45 8.24 -43.29
C VAL A 568 -13.74 8.04 -41.92
N ALA A 569 -14.47 7.54 -40.94
CA ALA A 569 -13.96 7.19 -39.61
C ALA A 569 -13.83 5.66 -39.46
N GLN A 570 -12.72 5.24 -38.92
CA GLN A 570 -12.43 3.84 -38.54
C GLN A 570 -12.20 3.77 -37.06
N TYR A 571 -12.70 2.73 -36.42
CA TYR A 571 -12.62 2.51 -34.97
C TYR A 571 -11.77 1.27 -34.72
N LEU A 572 -10.76 1.39 -33.84
CA LEU A 572 -9.92 0.28 -33.42
C LEU A 572 -9.89 0.30 -31.87
N HIS A 573 -10.06 -0.86 -31.28
CA HIS A 573 -9.93 -1.02 -29.82
C HIS A 573 -8.81 -2.02 -29.52
N GLU A 574 -7.57 -1.55 -29.59
CA GLU A 574 -6.36 -2.31 -29.26
C GLU A 574 -5.44 -1.45 -28.39
N PRO A 575 -5.53 -1.56 -27.06
CA PRO A 575 -4.68 -0.78 -26.16
C PRO A 575 -3.18 -1.00 -26.48
N GLY A 576 -2.49 0.10 -26.82
CA GLY A 576 -1.07 0.07 -27.18
C GLY A 576 -0.80 0.12 -28.67
N ASP A 577 -1.80 -0.08 -29.54
CA ASP A 577 -1.67 0.16 -30.97
C ASP A 577 -1.65 1.68 -31.25
N PRO A 578 -0.78 2.17 -32.16
CA PRO A 578 -0.77 3.58 -32.57
C PRO A 578 -2.10 4.08 -33.14
N LEU A 579 -2.93 3.18 -33.66
CA LEU A 579 -4.24 3.46 -34.25
C LEU A 579 -5.41 3.29 -33.25
N ASP A 580 -5.14 2.88 -32.00
CA ASP A 580 -6.18 2.69 -30.99
C ASP A 580 -7.06 3.94 -30.83
N GLY A 581 -8.38 3.77 -30.84
CA GLY A 581 -9.39 4.82 -30.82
C GLY A 581 -10.04 5.06 -32.18
N VAL A 582 -10.32 6.31 -32.53
CA VAL A 582 -10.93 6.71 -33.80
C VAL A 582 -9.90 7.33 -34.75
N THR A 583 -9.75 6.75 -35.96
CA THR A 583 -8.92 7.29 -37.04
C THR A 583 -9.83 7.82 -38.15
N VAL A 584 -9.66 9.08 -38.50
CA VAL A 584 -10.44 9.75 -39.52
C VAL A 584 -9.55 10.03 -40.75
N THR A 585 -9.98 9.57 -41.90
CA THR A 585 -9.24 9.78 -43.14
C THR A 585 -9.66 11.12 -43.76
N VAL A 586 -8.69 12.04 -43.88
CA VAL A 586 -8.89 13.41 -44.37
C VAL A 586 -8.11 13.59 -45.67
N PRO A 587 -8.74 13.95 -46.80
CA PRO A 587 -8.02 14.33 -47.99
C PRO A 587 -7.17 15.57 -47.73
N ILE A 588 -5.98 15.62 -48.36
CA ILE A 588 -5.01 16.68 -48.10
C ILE A 588 -5.57 18.10 -48.38
N TYR A 589 -6.40 18.28 -49.40
CA TYR A 589 -6.98 19.58 -49.73
C TYR A 589 -7.90 20.15 -48.63
N ALA A 590 -8.43 19.28 -47.78
CA ALA A 590 -9.31 19.69 -46.68
C ALA A 590 -8.56 19.92 -45.35
N LEU A 591 -7.30 19.50 -45.23
CA LEU A 591 -6.55 19.52 -43.99
C LEU A 591 -6.51 20.91 -43.31
N ASN A 592 -6.32 21.97 -44.10
CA ASN A 592 -6.24 23.33 -43.54
C ASN A 592 -7.57 23.85 -42.97
N GLN A 593 -8.71 23.24 -43.35
CA GLN A 593 -10.04 23.59 -42.88
C GLN A 593 -10.47 22.76 -41.66
N VAL A 594 -9.71 21.72 -41.28
CA VAL A 594 -10.00 20.92 -40.10
C VAL A 594 -9.80 21.77 -38.82
N SER A 595 -10.80 21.88 -37.99
CA SER A 595 -10.76 22.61 -36.72
C SER A 595 -10.26 21.72 -35.59
N ASP A 596 -9.33 22.22 -34.76
CA ASP A 596 -8.90 21.59 -33.53
C ASP A 596 -10.07 21.43 -32.55
N GLU A 597 -10.90 22.48 -32.44
CA GLU A 597 -12.09 22.49 -31.58
C GLU A 597 -13.05 21.35 -31.91
N ARG A 598 -13.29 21.09 -33.23
CA ARG A 598 -14.15 19.97 -33.64
C ARG A 598 -13.54 18.61 -33.28
N CYS A 599 -12.23 18.48 -33.37
CA CYS A 599 -11.52 17.26 -33.00
C CYS A 599 -11.50 17.00 -31.49
N GLU A 600 -11.61 18.05 -30.66
CA GLU A 600 -11.74 17.91 -29.21
C GLU A 600 -12.96 17.08 -28.82
N TRP A 601 -14.09 17.22 -29.53
CA TRP A 601 -15.35 16.54 -29.22
C TRP A 601 -15.34 15.03 -29.51
N LEU A 602 -14.34 14.56 -30.23
CA LEU A 602 -14.22 13.14 -30.57
C LEU A 602 -15.50 12.67 -31.34
N VAL A 603 -16.09 11.57 -30.88
CA VAL A 603 -17.39 11.07 -31.36
C VAL A 603 -18.34 10.92 -30.18
N PRO A 604 -19.67 11.01 -30.37
CA PRO A 604 -20.62 10.96 -29.26
C PRO A 604 -20.46 9.76 -28.34
N GLY A 605 -20.20 8.57 -28.89
CA GLY A 605 -20.01 7.34 -28.10
C GLY A 605 -18.75 7.29 -27.24
N MET A 606 -17.76 8.15 -27.50
CA MET A 606 -16.51 8.23 -26.71
C MET A 606 -16.44 9.51 -25.87
N LEU A 607 -17.40 10.41 -25.99
CA LEU A 607 -17.40 11.71 -25.30
C LEU A 607 -17.47 11.54 -23.79
N GLU A 608 -18.31 10.67 -23.30
CA GLU A 608 -18.47 10.39 -21.86
C GLU A 608 -17.15 9.94 -21.23
N ALA A 609 -16.46 8.98 -21.89
CA ALA A 609 -15.16 8.49 -21.44
C ALA A 609 -14.10 9.61 -21.40
N LYS A 610 -14.09 10.49 -22.40
CA LYS A 610 -13.18 11.64 -22.45
C LYS A 610 -13.47 12.63 -21.35
N ILE A 611 -14.74 12.97 -21.11
CA ILE A 611 -15.15 13.85 -20.03
C ILE A 611 -14.77 13.23 -18.68
N ALA A 612 -15.04 11.95 -18.44
CA ALA A 612 -14.67 11.26 -17.20
C ALA A 612 -13.15 11.34 -16.94
N ALA A 613 -12.33 11.16 -17.98
CA ALA A 613 -10.88 11.29 -17.87
C ALA A 613 -10.45 12.73 -17.57
N LEU A 614 -11.08 13.73 -18.18
CA LEU A 614 -10.83 15.15 -17.89
C LEU A 614 -11.24 15.52 -16.46
N LEU A 615 -12.39 15.07 -15.99
CA LEU A 615 -12.83 15.28 -14.59
C LEU A 615 -11.88 14.62 -13.59
N LYS A 616 -11.35 13.45 -13.92
CA LYS A 616 -10.37 12.74 -13.07
C LYS A 616 -9.06 13.52 -12.93
N SER A 617 -8.68 14.31 -13.94
CA SER A 617 -7.47 15.13 -13.94
C SER A 617 -7.57 16.38 -13.06
N LEU A 618 -8.77 16.81 -12.68
CA LEU A 618 -9.02 18.00 -11.86
C LEU A 618 -8.38 17.91 -10.47
N PRO A 619 -8.03 19.06 -9.87
CA PRO A 619 -7.60 19.14 -8.47
C PRO A 619 -8.61 18.50 -7.51
N GLY A 620 -8.15 18.08 -6.33
CA GLY A 620 -8.96 17.32 -5.38
C GLY A 620 -10.27 17.97 -4.96
N LYS A 621 -10.29 19.30 -4.74
CA LYS A 621 -11.50 20.01 -4.30
C LYS A 621 -12.64 20.03 -5.32
N PRO A 622 -12.46 20.48 -6.58
CA PRO A 622 -13.52 20.43 -7.59
C PRO A 622 -13.89 18.99 -7.95
N ARG A 623 -12.92 18.07 -8.02
CA ARG A 623 -13.16 16.65 -8.30
C ARG A 623 -14.07 15.99 -7.25
N ALA A 624 -13.87 16.29 -5.97
CA ALA A 624 -14.68 15.72 -4.89
C ALA A 624 -16.16 16.09 -4.97
N ARG A 625 -16.50 17.26 -5.55
CA ARG A 625 -17.88 17.70 -5.76
C ARG A 625 -18.57 17.04 -6.97
N LEU A 626 -17.81 16.35 -7.79
CA LEU A 626 -18.30 15.69 -9.01
C LEU A 626 -18.36 14.16 -8.86
N VAL A 627 -18.16 13.63 -7.66
CA VAL A 627 -18.29 12.19 -7.37
C VAL A 627 -19.77 11.81 -7.24
N PRO A 628 -20.21 10.68 -7.89
CA PRO A 628 -19.44 9.76 -8.72
C PRO A 628 -19.09 10.32 -10.11
N LEU A 629 -17.81 10.22 -10.50
CA LEU A 629 -17.33 10.81 -11.76
C LEU A 629 -18.00 10.25 -13.03
N PRO A 630 -18.30 8.94 -13.14
CA PRO A 630 -18.97 8.40 -14.33
C PRO A 630 -20.36 9.00 -14.54
N GLU A 631 -21.16 9.11 -13.49
CA GLU A 631 -22.50 9.72 -13.56
C GLU A 631 -22.42 11.19 -13.94
N SER A 632 -21.53 11.95 -13.31
CA SER A 632 -21.29 13.36 -13.64
C SER A 632 -20.82 13.53 -15.09
N ALA A 633 -19.96 12.63 -15.61
CA ALA A 633 -19.51 12.69 -16.98
C ALA A 633 -20.65 12.42 -17.98
N LYS A 634 -21.51 11.46 -17.69
CA LYS A 634 -22.69 11.12 -18.50
C LYS A 634 -23.68 12.30 -18.57
N GLU A 635 -24.00 12.91 -17.43
CA GLU A 635 -24.90 14.05 -17.38
C GLU A 635 -24.30 15.27 -18.10
N LEU A 636 -23.00 15.53 -17.93
CA LEU A 636 -22.32 16.62 -18.62
C LEU A 636 -22.26 16.38 -20.14
N ALA A 637 -21.98 15.16 -20.58
CA ALA A 637 -22.00 14.80 -22.00
C ALA A 637 -23.37 15.05 -22.64
N ALA A 638 -24.45 14.72 -21.92
CA ALA A 638 -25.83 14.91 -22.38
C ALA A 638 -26.25 16.39 -22.39
N SER A 639 -25.72 17.23 -21.51
CA SER A 639 -26.11 18.63 -21.37
C SER A 639 -25.42 19.58 -22.35
N MET A 640 -24.23 19.21 -22.88
CA MET A 640 -23.44 20.08 -23.75
C MET A 640 -23.82 19.89 -25.25
N PRO A 641 -23.91 20.98 -26.02
CA PRO A 641 -24.21 20.88 -27.46
C PRO A 641 -23.00 20.32 -28.21
N PHE A 642 -23.09 19.07 -28.64
CA PHE A 642 -21.99 18.33 -29.29
C PHE A 642 -21.44 19.05 -30.53
N GLY A 643 -20.13 19.24 -30.60
CA GLY A 643 -19.43 19.78 -31.76
C GLY A 643 -19.49 21.31 -31.90
N GLN A 644 -19.98 22.03 -30.92
CA GLN A 644 -20.05 23.50 -30.94
C GLN A 644 -18.95 24.12 -30.07
N GLY A 645 -17.99 24.80 -30.67
CA GLY A 645 -16.86 25.43 -30.00
C GLY A 645 -15.89 24.42 -29.37
N SER A 646 -15.07 24.87 -28.41
CA SER A 646 -14.13 24.00 -27.70
C SER A 646 -14.83 23.16 -26.62
N LEU A 647 -14.60 21.85 -26.63
CA LEU A 647 -15.09 20.95 -25.58
C LEU A 647 -14.58 21.35 -24.20
N VAL A 648 -13.29 21.72 -24.13
CA VAL A 648 -12.67 22.06 -22.84
C VAL A 648 -13.29 23.31 -22.25
N ASP A 649 -13.62 24.31 -23.07
CA ASP A 649 -14.27 25.52 -22.59
C ASP A 649 -15.72 25.29 -22.19
N ALA A 650 -16.47 24.47 -22.95
CA ALA A 650 -17.82 24.06 -22.60
C ALA A 650 -17.82 23.27 -21.27
N LEU A 651 -16.89 22.35 -21.11
CA LEU A 651 -16.74 21.56 -19.88
C LEU A 651 -16.32 22.43 -18.70
N LEU A 652 -15.43 23.40 -18.91
CA LEU A 652 -15.00 24.36 -17.89
C LEU A 652 -16.18 25.18 -17.35
N ALA A 653 -17.03 25.68 -18.25
CA ALA A 653 -18.24 26.43 -17.87
C ALA A 653 -19.18 25.54 -17.03
N ALA A 654 -19.47 24.35 -17.49
CA ALA A 654 -20.36 23.40 -16.82
C ALA A 654 -19.83 22.94 -15.46
N VAL A 655 -18.51 22.70 -15.34
CA VAL A 655 -17.86 22.33 -14.07
C VAL A 655 -17.88 23.49 -13.08
N ARG A 656 -17.63 24.71 -13.52
CA ARG A 656 -17.72 25.91 -12.66
C ARG A 656 -19.16 26.14 -12.14
N GLU A 657 -20.12 25.99 -13.01
CA GLU A 657 -21.53 26.11 -12.64
C GLU A 657 -21.93 25.05 -11.60
N ARG A 658 -21.51 23.79 -11.81
CA ARG A 658 -21.88 22.67 -10.93
C ARG A 658 -21.12 22.67 -9.60
N THR A 659 -19.84 23.04 -9.62
CA THR A 659 -19.00 23.00 -8.42
C THR A 659 -18.99 24.29 -7.63
N GLN A 660 -19.35 25.42 -8.24
CA GLN A 660 -19.22 26.77 -7.69
C GLN A 660 -17.79 27.08 -7.19
N LEU A 661 -16.79 26.55 -7.91
CA LEU A 661 -15.37 26.74 -7.59
C LEU A 661 -14.63 27.38 -8.78
N PRO A 662 -13.58 28.17 -8.51
CA PRO A 662 -12.75 28.78 -9.56
C PRO A 662 -11.82 27.72 -10.18
N VAL A 663 -12.33 26.98 -11.17
CA VAL A 663 -11.57 26.05 -11.99
C VAL A 663 -11.01 26.80 -13.19
N GLN A 664 -9.77 26.47 -13.58
CA GLN A 664 -9.11 27.05 -14.76
C GLN A 664 -8.94 25.99 -15.88
N ARG A 665 -8.77 26.45 -17.12
CA ARG A 665 -8.53 25.55 -18.27
C ARG A 665 -7.27 24.66 -18.04
N ALA A 666 -6.24 25.22 -17.42
CA ALA A 666 -5.01 24.49 -17.09
C ALA A 666 -5.19 23.38 -16.05
N ASP A 667 -6.30 23.36 -15.31
CA ASP A 667 -6.60 22.30 -14.36
C ASP A 667 -6.99 20.98 -15.05
N PHE A 668 -7.42 21.06 -16.32
CA PHE A 668 -7.64 19.90 -17.18
C PHE A 668 -6.32 19.49 -17.85
N LYS A 669 -5.74 18.38 -17.38
CA LYS A 669 -4.45 17.89 -17.89
C LYS A 669 -4.66 17.10 -19.19
N LEU A 670 -4.77 17.78 -20.30
CA LEU A 670 -4.96 17.17 -21.62
C LEU A 670 -3.84 16.20 -21.97
N ASP A 671 -2.58 16.52 -21.62
CA ASP A 671 -1.41 15.68 -21.89
C ASP A 671 -1.40 14.34 -21.10
N ALA A 672 -2.23 14.25 -20.07
CA ALA A 672 -2.37 13.04 -19.27
C ALA A 672 -3.49 12.09 -19.77
N LEU A 673 -4.22 12.49 -20.81
CA LEU A 673 -5.29 11.68 -21.37
C LEU A 673 -4.73 10.52 -22.20
N PRO A 674 -5.34 9.33 -22.16
CA PRO A 674 -4.99 8.24 -23.05
C PRO A 674 -5.09 8.61 -24.54
N PRO A 675 -4.20 8.12 -25.39
CA PRO A 675 -4.16 8.47 -26.82
C PRO A 675 -5.48 8.19 -27.56
N HIS A 676 -6.22 7.14 -27.23
CA HIS A 676 -7.48 6.79 -27.87
C HIS A 676 -8.61 7.82 -27.63
N LEU A 677 -8.45 8.73 -26.68
CA LEU A 677 -9.39 9.83 -26.43
C LEU A 677 -9.11 11.07 -27.27
N PHE A 678 -8.28 10.96 -28.29
CA PHE A 678 -8.03 11.98 -29.33
C PHE A 678 -8.32 11.41 -30.70
N ILE A 679 -8.91 12.22 -31.60
CA ILE A 679 -9.06 11.84 -32.99
C ILE A 679 -7.68 11.67 -33.61
N ASN A 680 -7.43 10.53 -34.23
CA ASN A 680 -6.26 10.30 -35.07
C ASN A 680 -6.62 10.68 -36.51
N LEU A 681 -5.87 11.60 -37.11
CA LEU A 681 -6.10 12.04 -38.48
C LEU A 681 -5.12 11.35 -39.41
N ARG A 682 -5.65 10.63 -40.40
CA ARG A 682 -4.89 10.06 -41.51
C ARG A 682 -5.06 10.96 -42.74
N VAL A 683 -4.02 11.66 -43.12
CA VAL A 683 -4.05 12.54 -44.28
C VAL A 683 -3.65 11.75 -45.52
N VAL A 684 -4.49 11.80 -46.55
CA VAL A 684 -4.29 11.08 -47.80
C VAL A 684 -4.27 12.00 -49.01
N ASP A 685 -3.53 11.60 -50.07
CA ASP A 685 -3.57 12.27 -51.36
C ASP A 685 -4.80 11.88 -52.19
N GLU A 686 -4.90 12.40 -53.42
CA GLU A 686 -5.99 12.11 -54.36
C GLU A 686 -6.06 10.64 -54.80
N HIS A 687 -4.99 9.87 -54.59
CA HIS A 687 -4.92 8.44 -54.89
C HIS A 687 -5.12 7.57 -53.66
N GLY A 688 -5.45 8.16 -52.49
CA GLY A 688 -5.65 7.46 -51.24
C GLY A 688 -4.35 7.02 -50.53
N ARG A 689 -3.16 7.49 -50.96
CA ARG A 689 -1.89 7.19 -50.31
C ARG A 689 -1.73 8.07 -49.08
N GLN A 690 -1.31 7.47 -47.98
CA GLN A 690 -1.09 8.18 -46.72
C GLN A 690 0.11 9.14 -46.83
N LEU A 691 -0.10 10.42 -46.56
CA LEU A 691 0.91 11.46 -46.48
C LEU A 691 1.39 11.74 -45.08
N GLY A 692 0.51 11.59 -44.13
CA GLY A 692 0.81 11.76 -42.69
C GLY A 692 -0.29 11.19 -41.81
N ILE A 693 0.05 10.93 -40.55
CA ILE A 693 -0.91 10.46 -39.53
C ILE A 693 -0.54 11.05 -38.18
N GLY A 694 -1.53 11.51 -37.44
CA GLY A 694 -1.28 12.05 -36.09
C GLY A 694 -2.53 12.51 -35.36
N ARG A 695 -2.38 12.73 -34.08
CA ARG A 695 -3.47 13.15 -33.18
C ARG A 695 -3.48 14.66 -32.87
N HIS A 696 -2.48 15.40 -33.36
CA HIS A 696 -2.36 16.84 -33.18
C HIS A 696 -2.53 17.54 -34.53
N VAL A 697 -3.68 18.17 -34.72
CA VAL A 697 -4.03 18.87 -35.99
C VAL A 697 -3.00 19.94 -36.33
N ALA A 698 -2.56 20.71 -35.33
CA ALA A 698 -1.58 21.79 -35.52
C ALA A 698 -0.23 21.25 -36.08
N ALA A 699 0.24 20.11 -35.58
CA ALA A 699 1.47 19.47 -36.06
C ALA A 699 1.33 18.99 -37.49
N LEU A 700 0.24 18.33 -37.87
CA LEU A 700 -0.06 17.90 -39.24
C LEU A 700 -0.20 19.09 -40.20
N LYS A 701 -0.81 20.19 -39.76
CA LYS A 701 -0.88 21.44 -40.56
C LYS A 701 0.47 22.10 -40.73
N ALA A 702 1.35 22.05 -39.73
CA ALA A 702 2.72 22.56 -39.85
C ALA A 702 3.53 21.75 -40.89
N GLU A 703 3.37 20.44 -40.88
CA GLU A 703 4.09 19.51 -41.75
C GLU A 703 3.54 19.52 -43.19
N LEU A 704 2.21 19.43 -43.37
CA LEU A 704 1.56 19.19 -44.64
C LEU A 704 0.76 20.41 -45.18
N GLY A 705 0.65 21.49 -44.41
CA GLY A 705 -0.23 22.64 -44.72
C GLY A 705 0.13 23.37 -46.03
N GLY A 706 1.40 23.35 -46.41
CA GLY A 706 1.85 23.89 -47.69
C GLY A 706 1.33 23.05 -48.89
N GLN A 707 1.43 21.75 -48.80
CA GLN A 707 0.91 20.79 -49.78
C GLN A 707 -0.62 20.86 -49.84
N ALA A 708 -1.27 20.96 -48.67
CA ALA A 708 -2.72 21.11 -48.58
C ALA A 708 -3.23 22.37 -49.26
N ARG A 709 -2.51 23.49 -49.18
CA ARG A 709 -2.86 24.74 -49.86
C ARG A 709 -2.72 24.60 -51.37
N SER A 710 -1.66 23.97 -51.87
CA SER A 710 -1.46 23.73 -53.27
C SER A 710 -2.52 22.79 -53.87
N ALA A 711 -2.88 21.72 -53.16
CA ALA A 711 -3.92 20.79 -53.55
C ALA A 711 -5.31 21.45 -53.60
N PHE A 712 -5.62 22.31 -52.63
CA PHE A 712 -6.87 23.07 -52.63
C PHE A 712 -6.95 24.06 -53.80
N GLN A 713 -5.86 24.74 -54.14
CA GLN A 713 -5.79 25.65 -55.26
C GLN A 713 -5.97 24.91 -56.58
N ALA A 714 -5.37 23.73 -56.75
CA ALA A 714 -5.55 22.88 -57.91
C ALA A 714 -7.01 22.44 -58.09
N LEU A 715 -7.66 22.04 -56.98
CA LEU A 715 -9.08 21.67 -57.02
C LEU A 715 -9.98 22.86 -57.39
N ALA A 716 -9.73 24.03 -56.81
CA ALA A 716 -10.46 25.26 -57.14
C ALA A 716 -10.30 25.68 -58.63
N ALA A 717 -9.14 25.45 -59.20
CA ALA A 717 -8.88 25.72 -60.63
C ALA A 717 -9.69 24.82 -61.58
N LEU A 718 -10.13 23.64 -61.14
CA LEU A 718 -10.99 22.72 -61.90
C LEU A 718 -12.44 23.19 -61.99
N LYS A 719 -12.89 24.11 -61.15
CA LYS A 719 -14.27 24.59 -61.15
C LYS A 719 -14.67 25.18 -62.48
N THR A 720 -13.86 26.08 -63.06
CA THR A 720 -14.16 26.75 -64.32
C THR A 720 -14.26 25.76 -65.52
N PRO A 721 -13.35 24.80 -65.70
CA PRO A 721 -13.50 23.78 -66.76
C PRO A 721 -14.71 22.86 -66.54
N VAL A 722 -15.04 22.51 -65.28
CA VAL A 722 -16.19 21.66 -64.97
C VAL A 722 -17.51 22.38 -65.22
N ASP A 723 -17.64 23.63 -64.77
CA ASP A 723 -18.82 24.48 -65.06
C ASP A 723 -19.00 24.66 -66.59
N ALA A 724 -17.91 24.88 -67.31
CA ALA A 724 -17.93 25.00 -68.80
C ALA A 724 -18.27 23.67 -69.53
N PHE A 725 -17.93 22.53 -68.87
CA PHE A 725 -18.33 21.21 -69.38
C PHE A 725 -19.85 20.99 -69.18
N PHE A 726 -20.38 21.28 -68.04
CA PHE A 726 -21.83 21.14 -67.76
C PHE A 726 -22.69 22.15 -68.50
N GLU A 727 -22.16 23.34 -68.83
CA GLU A 727 -22.84 24.30 -69.73
C GLU A 727 -22.93 23.78 -71.18
N LYS A 728 -21.98 22.94 -71.64
CA LYS A 728 -21.96 22.38 -72.94
C LYS A 728 -22.57 21.01 -73.15
N VAL A 729 -22.72 20.26 -72.05
CA VAL A 729 -23.27 18.88 -72.05
C VAL A 729 -24.63 18.91 -71.36
N THR A 730 -25.68 18.95 -72.16
CA THR A 730 -27.03 18.71 -71.63
C THR A 730 -27.14 17.20 -71.30
N VAL A 731 -27.05 16.83 -70.05
CA VAL A 731 -27.32 15.44 -69.63
C VAL A 731 -28.82 15.22 -69.66
N ASN A 732 -29.30 14.62 -70.74
CA ASN A 732 -30.66 14.12 -70.87
C ASN A 732 -30.72 12.77 -70.09
N ASP A 733 -30.97 12.85 -68.80
CA ASP A 733 -31.33 11.66 -68.05
C ASP A 733 -32.84 11.42 -68.19
N LYS A 734 -33.17 10.59 -69.13
CA LYS A 734 -34.48 9.97 -69.29
C LYS A 734 -34.32 8.46 -69.15
N ASP A 735 -33.94 7.97 -68.02
CA ASP A 735 -34.19 6.57 -67.65
C ASP A 735 -34.31 6.46 -66.13
N PRO A 736 -35.50 6.17 -65.60
CA PRO A 736 -35.66 5.81 -64.23
C PRO A 736 -35.53 4.28 -64.13
N ALA A 737 -34.37 3.78 -63.79
CA ALA A 737 -34.22 2.41 -63.32
C ALA A 737 -33.21 2.37 -62.14
#